data_dbd412d76c7689f13ce046767f1749b8
#
_entry.id   dbd412d76c7689f13ce046767f1749b8
#
_cell.length_a   1.000
_cell.length_b   1.000
_cell.length_c   1.000
_cell.angle_alpha   90.00
_cell.angle_beta   90.00
_cell.angle_gamma   90.00
#
_symmetry.space_group_name_H-M   'P 1'
#
loop_
_entity.id
_entity.type
_entity.pdbx_description
1 polymer ?
#
loop_
_entity_poly.entity_id
_entity_poly.type
_entity_poly.pdbx_seq_one_letter_code
_entity_poly.pdbx_strand_id
1 'polypeptide(L)'
;TLSEAWKRFIYHQFHDDLTGTSIPRAYEFSWNDELISLKQFSNVLTSSIRSIAGQMDTRVKGTPVILYNALGFPVQDIAEVEITLPSAPKGITVYDMNGKKVAAQLLNYADGKAQLLIDASVPATGYAVYDIRTSGSTNNPVDVANHTIENSIYKITLDENGDICSLLDKINHKELVKQGKVIRLALFTENESHPWPAWEIIKETIDREPISITGNVKISQIENGNLRKTLCIEKTHGESVFKQYIRLYEGSRAERIDFYNEVDWQSTNALLKAEFPLNVENREATYDLGIGSVKRGNNTDTAYEVYAHYWADLTHRDNSYGVSFLNDSKYGWDKPNDHTLRLTLLHTPGTTHNYAYQDRQDYGHHCFTYSLIGHSGALDHTSTVEKAELMNQRLKAFQTDKHKGTLGKEFSFVTSNNRNVIIKAIKKAESSDEYVIRVYETGGKSIQQATLSFAGDILSANEADGTEKNIGNATFNSNQLQIHIKPYSIQTFKVRLKKSMQPDYRSEYANLSLNYDRKCASFNEFRGEANFESGYSYAAELLPDSIFINQVPFHLGEKDSFNGMTCKGDTILLPSGNTYTRLYFLAASASDNDCAATFCCGKSKTELVIPSYTGFIGQWGHTNHTKGYLKDAEIAYVGTHRHSSGEDHPYEFTYMFKFGIHIPKGATSIILPKNDKIVLFAATLANENLPEVTAASRLFRTAIKGNHTGVPTDDNPNKENLLKTAEILSYSGYANPYEKPEYMIDGNKDTKWCDTGMTPNYVDFDLGKQQHISGWKLINAGEESHSYVTKGCFLQGKNHPDEEWKTLDRIDGNSRNKVERQLPQPAQARYIRLLVTNPVQDAEGKDARIYEFEVYK
;
A
#
# COMPACT_ATOMS: atom_id res chain seq x y z
N THR A 1 8.31 10.29 -15.51
CA THR A 1 7.50 9.67 -14.44
C THR A 1 7.60 8.14 -14.47
N LEU A 2 7.23 7.48 -15.59
CA LEU A 2 7.20 6.02 -15.68
C LEU A 2 8.59 5.39 -15.47
N SER A 3 9.64 5.90 -16.09
CA SER A 3 11.01 5.42 -15.94
C SER A 3 11.53 5.57 -14.50
N GLU A 4 11.20 6.69 -13.83
CA GLU A 4 11.59 6.90 -12.44
C GLU A 4 10.83 5.96 -11.48
N ALA A 5 9.55 5.69 -11.75
CA ALA A 5 8.79 4.71 -10.99
C ALA A 5 9.39 3.30 -11.14
N TRP A 6 9.78 2.89 -12.35
CA TRP A 6 10.44 1.61 -12.60
C TRP A 6 11.81 1.50 -11.92
N LYS A 7 12.64 2.55 -11.95
CA LYS A 7 13.95 2.56 -11.27
C LYS A 7 13.80 2.32 -9.77
N ARG A 8 12.85 3.04 -9.11
CA ARG A 8 12.58 2.82 -7.67
C ARG A 8 12.09 1.41 -7.41
N PHE A 9 11.10 0.94 -8.14
CA PHE A 9 10.55 -0.41 -7.98
C PHE A 9 11.60 -1.51 -8.15
N ILE A 10 12.46 -1.40 -9.19
CA ILE A 10 13.51 -2.39 -9.46
C ILE A 10 14.60 -2.34 -8.38
N TYR A 11 14.91 -1.16 -7.82
CA TYR A 11 15.87 -1.04 -6.73
C TYR A 11 15.47 -1.91 -5.53
N HIS A 12 14.18 -1.95 -5.19
CA HIS A 12 13.66 -2.76 -4.09
C HIS A 12 13.50 -4.26 -4.41
N GLN A 13 13.98 -4.71 -5.58
CA GLN A 13 14.21 -6.14 -5.85
C GLN A 13 15.58 -6.61 -5.30
N PHE A 14 16.28 -5.76 -4.55
CA PHE A 14 17.53 -6.08 -3.87
C PHE A 14 17.35 -7.30 -2.95
N HIS A 15 18.39 -8.14 -2.83
CA HIS A 15 18.29 -9.47 -2.21
C HIS A 15 17.95 -9.45 -0.70
N ASP A 16 18.22 -8.36 0.03
CA ASP A 16 17.81 -8.21 1.43
C ASP A 16 16.48 -7.48 1.61
N ASP A 17 16.00 -6.78 0.57
CA ASP A 17 14.75 -6.04 0.63
C ASP A 17 13.55 -6.96 0.28
N LEU A 18 13.51 -7.47 -0.96
CA LEU A 18 12.43 -8.33 -1.45
C LEU A 18 12.21 -9.58 -0.59
N THR A 19 13.27 -10.16 -0.07
CA THR A 19 13.23 -11.42 0.71
C THR A 19 12.77 -11.24 2.15
N GLY A 20 12.64 -9.99 2.64
CA GLY A 20 12.26 -9.72 4.03
C GLY A 20 13.39 -9.91 5.03
N THR A 21 14.65 -9.90 4.58
CA THR A 21 15.85 -10.22 5.38
C THR A 21 16.62 -8.99 5.85
N SER A 22 16.09 -7.79 5.60
CA SER A 22 16.64 -6.52 6.09
C SER A 22 16.13 -6.19 7.51
N ILE A 23 16.64 -5.11 8.08
CA ILE A 23 16.22 -4.64 9.41
C ILE A 23 14.95 -3.77 9.31
N PRO A 24 14.13 -3.64 10.37
CA PRO A 24 12.90 -2.83 10.34
C PRO A 24 13.11 -1.41 9.84
N ARG A 25 14.19 -0.74 10.21
CA ARG A 25 14.52 0.63 9.76
C ARG A 25 14.66 0.75 8.24
N ALA A 26 15.25 -0.25 7.57
CA ALA A 26 15.40 -0.24 6.12
C ALA A 26 14.03 -0.23 5.42
N TYR A 27 13.05 -0.97 5.95
CA TYR A 27 11.70 -1.05 5.37
C TYR A 27 10.90 0.26 5.45
N GLU A 28 11.22 1.17 6.37
CA GLU A 28 10.61 2.51 6.37
C GLU A 28 10.91 3.27 5.08
N PHE A 29 12.12 3.14 4.56
CA PHE A 29 12.56 3.75 3.30
C PHE A 29 12.02 2.99 2.09
N SER A 30 12.12 1.66 2.08
CA SER A 30 11.60 0.80 1.02
C SER A 30 10.10 1.05 0.81
N TRP A 31 9.34 1.08 1.88
CA TRP A 31 7.92 1.34 1.85
C TRP A 31 7.56 2.71 1.26
N ASN A 32 8.34 3.74 1.61
CA ASN A 32 8.17 5.06 1.04
C ASN A 32 8.39 5.07 -0.48
N ASP A 33 9.49 4.48 -0.94
CA ASP A 33 9.83 4.42 -2.35
C ASP A 33 8.85 3.55 -3.17
N GLU A 34 8.37 2.45 -2.61
CA GLU A 34 7.32 1.63 -3.20
C GLU A 34 5.99 2.40 -3.34
N LEU A 35 5.58 3.15 -2.31
CA LEU A 35 4.39 4.00 -2.38
C LEU A 35 4.52 5.11 -3.43
N ILE A 36 5.70 5.74 -3.55
CA ILE A 36 5.97 6.71 -4.62
C ILE A 36 5.78 6.03 -5.99
N SER A 37 6.37 4.85 -6.20
CA SER A 37 6.28 4.10 -7.45
C SER A 37 4.82 3.71 -7.76
N LEU A 38 4.09 3.15 -6.80
CA LEU A 38 2.69 2.75 -6.94
C LEU A 38 1.78 3.94 -7.29
N LYS A 39 1.99 5.09 -6.66
CA LYS A 39 1.25 6.32 -7.01
C LYS A 39 1.58 6.79 -8.43
N GLN A 40 2.85 6.79 -8.82
CA GLN A 40 3.26 7.18 -10.17
C GLN A 40 2.70 6.24 -11.23
N PHE A 41 2.74 4.91 -11.03
CA PHE A 41 2.10 3.93 -11.93
C PHE A 41 0.59 4.13 -12.01
N SER A 42 -0.09 4.37 -10.88
CA SER A 42 -1.54 4.59 -10.83
C SER A 42 -1.96 5.86 -11.57
N ASN A 43 -1.17 6.93 -11.47
CA ASN A 43 -1.42 8.19 -12.17
C ASN A 43 -1.24 8.03 -13.68
N VAL A 44 -0.19 7.31 -14.13
CA VAL A 44 0.01 6.98 -15.54
C VAL A 44 -1.14 6.12 -16.07
N LEU A 45 -1.58 5.11 -15.31
CA LEU A 45 -2.73 4.27 -15.66
C LEU A 45 -3.99 5.11 -15.82
N THR A 46 -4.33 5.93 -14.83
CA THR A 46 -5.54 6.78 -14.85
C THR A 46 -5.52 7.76 -16.04
N SER A 47 -4.38 8.39 -16.32
CA SER A 47 -4.21 9.30 -17.46
C SER A 47 -4.36 8.56 -18.80
N SER A 48 -3.80 7.35 -18.90
CA SER A 48 -3.93 6.51 -20.11
C SER A 48 -5.38 6.06 -20.34
N ILE A 49 -6.05 5.62 -19.26
CA ILE A 49 -7.47 5.24 -19.31
C ILE A 49 -8.33 6.44 -19.74
N ARG A 50 -8.04 7.64 -19.23
CA ARG A 50 -8.76 8.87 -19.62
C ARG A 50 -8.65 9.12 -21.13
N SER A 51 -7.47 8.94 -21.71
CA SER A 51 -7.24 9.10 -23.15
C SER A 51 -8.02 8.06 -23.98
N ILE A 52 -8.04 6.80 -23.56
CA ILE A 52 -8.79 5.72 -24.23
C ILE A 52 -10.28 5.92 -24.04
N ALA A 53 -10.73 6.25 -22.82
CA ALA A 53 -12.13 6.51 -22.49
C ALA A 53 -12.73 7.56 -23.44
N GLY A 54 -12.00 8.63 -23.76
CA GLY A 54 -12.44 9.67 -24.70
C GLY A 54 -12.79 9.15 -26.09
N GLN A 55 -12.30 7.97 -26.46
CA GLN A 55 -12.59 7.32 -27.73
C GLN A 55 -13.61 6.17 -27.63
N MET A 56 -13.97 5.73 -26.43
CA MET A 56 -14.97 4.69 -26.23
C MET A 56 -16.40 5.27 -26.28
N ASP A 57 -17.36 4.48 -26.71
CA ASP A 57 -18.77 4.83 -26.61
C ASP A 57 -19.29 4.50 -25.20
N THR A 58 -19.34 5.51 -24.34
CA THR A 58 -19.80 5.40 -22.96
C THR A 58 -21.27 5.76 -22.76
N ARG A 59 -22.04 5.91 -23.88
CA ARG A 59 -23.48 6.21 -23.80
C ARG A 59 -24.25 5.03 -23.27
N VAL A 60 -24.68 5.13 -22.02
CA VAL A 60 -25.51 4.17 -21.29
C VAL A 60 -26.70 4.89 -20.65
N LYS A 61 -27.70 4.13 -20.14
CA LYS A 61 -28.85 4.75 -19.48
C LYS A 61 -28.54 5.21 -18.05
N GLY A 62 -27.77 4.41 -17.32
CA GLY A 62 -27.32 4.68 -15.95
C GLY A 62 -25.95 5.38 -15.88
N THR A 63 -25.11 4.97 -14.96
CA THR A 63 -23.72 5.43 -14.77
C THR A 63 -22.78 4.54 -15.56
N PRO A 64 -21.96 5.08 -16.49
CA PRO A 64 -20.98 4.30 -17.22
C PRO A 64 -19.76 3.99 -16.36
N VAL A 65 -19.35 2.72 -16.35
CA VAL A 65 -18.12 2.25 -15.74
C VAL A 65 -17.33 1.46 -16.77
N ILE A 66 -16.08 1.81 -16.95
CA ILE A 66 -15.12 1.09 -17.80
C ILE A 66 -14.41 0.08 -16.91
N LEU A 67 -14.47 -1.20 -17.25
CA LEU A 67 -13.65 -2.24 -16.66
C LEU A 67 -12.46 -2.51 -17.55
N TYR A 68 -11.27 -2.51 -16.96
CA TYR A 68 -9.99 -2.74 -17.62
C TYR A 68 -9.40 -4.08 -17.19
N ASN A 69 -8.99 -4.88 -18.16
CA ASN A 69 -8.24 -6.11 -18.03
C ASN A 69 -6.81 -5.94 -18.55
N ALA A 70 -5.82 -5.94 -17.66
CA ALA A 70 -4.40 -5.86 -18.03
C ALA A 70 -3.83 -7.21 -18.49
N LEU A 71 -4.52 -8.34 -18.22
CA LEU A 71 -4.04 -9.68 -18.50
C LEU A 71 -4.13 -10.04 -19.98
N GLY A 72 -3.19 -10.85 -20.44
CA GLY A 72 -3.09 -11.29 -21.82
C GLY A 72 -4.07 -12.40 -22.23
N PHE A 73 -5.12 -12.63 -21.43
CA PHE A 73 -6.21 -13.55 -21.71
C PHE A 73 -7.55 -12.93 -21.32
N PRO A 74 -8.67 -13.34 -21.95
CA PRO A 74 -10.00 -12.83 -21.56
C PRO A 74 -10.35 -13.27 -20.15
N VAL A 75 -10.95 -12.38 -19.38
CA VAL A 75 -11.29 -12.59 -17.97
C VAL A 75 -12.80 -12.54 -17.80
N GLN A 76 -13.34 -13.53 -17.09
CA GLN A 76 -14.65 -13.46 -16.47
C GLN A 76 -14.47 -13.63 -14.95
N ASP A 77 -14.81 -12.58 -14.18
CA ASP A 77 -14.56 -12.56 -12.73
C ASP A 77 -15.45 -11.55 -12.01
N ILE A 78 -15.53 -11.68 -10.69
CA ILE A 78 -16.24 -10.74 -9.82
C ILE A 78 -15.39 -9.47 -9.66
N ALA A 79 -15.80 -8.38 -10.34
CA ALA A 79 -15.19 -7.07 -10.17
C ALA A 79 -15.74 -6.35 -8.93
N GLU A 80 -14.86 -5.82 -8.10
CA GLU A 80 -15.20 -4.92 -6.99
C GLU A 80 -15.17 -3.48 -7.47
N VAL A 81 -16.30 -2.77 -7.38
CA VAL A 81 -16.50 -1.45 -7.97
C VAL A 81 -17.04 -0.49 -6.92
N GLU A 82 -16.48 0.73 -6.86
CA GLU A 82 -16.94 1.82 -6.02
C GLU A 82 -17.27 3.02 -6.90
N ILE A 83 -18.54 3.40 -7.00
CA ILE A 83 -19.00 4.51 -7.82
C ILE A 83 -19.59 5.64 -6.98
N THR A 84 -19.40 6.88 -7.43
CA THR A 84 -20.06 8.05 -6.85
C THR A 84 -21.52 8.12 -7.37
N LEU A 85 -22.47 8.21 -6.45
CA LEU A 85 -23.90 8.40 -6.73
C LEU A 85 -24.45 9.59 -5.94
N PRO A 86 -25.38 10.38 -6.50
CA PRO A 86 -25.94 11.56 -5.84
C PRO A 86 -26.80 11.22 -4.62
N SER A 87 -27.25 9.98 -4.47
CA SER A 87 -28.07 9.51 -3.36
C SER A 87 -27.96 8.01 -3.17
N ALA A 88 -28.30 7.53 -1.97
CA ALA A 88 -28.31 6.10 -1.65
C ALA A 88 -29.26 5.33 -2.58
N PRO A 89 -28.81 4.30 -3.29
CA PRO A 89 -29.66 3.51 -4.16
C PRO A 89 -30.52 2.54 -3.34
N LYS A 90 -31.78 2.35 -3.73
CA LYS A 90 -32.63 1.28 -3.15
C LYS A 90 -32.21 -0.12 -3.61
N GLY A 91 -31.45 -0.19 -4.70
CA GLY A 91 -30.86 -1.38 -5.29
C GLY A 91 -30.15 -1.02 -6.57
N ILE A 92 -29.46 -1.99 -7.17
CA ILE A 92 -28.71 -1.83 -8.41
C ILE A 92 -29.11 -2.90 -9.43
N THR A 93 -28.99 -2.53 -10.69
CA THR A 93 -29.05 -3.46 -11.82
C THR A 93 -27.94 -3.07 -12.78
N VAL A 94 -27.15 -4.05 -13.21
CA VAL A 94 -25.98 -3.84 -14.09
C VAL A 94 -26.22 -4.53 -15.43
N TYR A 95 -25.81 -3.86 -16.50
CA TYR A 95 -25.88 -4.39 -17.86
C TYR A 95 -24.50 -4.32 -18.50
N ASP A 96 -24.17 -5.37 -19.27
CA ASP A 96 -22.92 -5.42 -20.04
C ASP A 96 -22.97 -4.51 -21.29
N MET A 97 -21.87 -4.51 -22.06
CA MET A 97 -21.72 -3.74 -23.30
C MET A 97 -22.79 -4.06 -24.36
N ASN A 98 -23.41 -5.24 -24.31
CA ASN A 98 -24.47 -5.69 -25.24
C ASN A 98 -25.87 -5.40 -24.71
N GLY A 99 -25.99 -4.82 -23.51
CA GLY A 99 -27.26 -4.53 -22.84
C GLY A 99 -27.89 -5.74 -22.18
N LYS A 100 -27.16 -6.84 -21.99
CA LYS A 100 -27.58 -8.01 -21.23
C LYS A 100 -27.38 -7.74 -19.73
N LYS A 101 -28.40 -8.06 -18.93
CA LYS A 101 -28.32 -7.98 -17.47
C LYS A 101 -27.29 -8.99 -16.94
N VAL A 102 -26.37 -8.55 -16.10
CA VAL A 102 -25.36 -9.37 -15.42
C VAL A 102 -25.66 -9.43 -13.91
N ALA A 103 -25.15 -10.45 -13.24
CA ALA A 103 -25.29 -10.58 -11.80
C ALA A 103 -24.49 -9.48 -11.11
N ALA A 104 -25.08 -8.87 -10.10
CA ALA A 104 -24.47 -7.80 -9.30
C ALA A 104 -25.02 -7.83 -7.87
N GLN A 105 -24.22 -7.32 -6.93
CA GLN A 105 -24.56 -7.21 -5.52
C GLN A 105 -24.12 -5.85 -4.99
N LEU A 106 -25.05 -5.11 -4.36
CA LEU A 106 -24.70 -3.91 -3.60
C LEU A 106 -24.18 -4.33 -2.23
N LEU A 107 -22.99 -3.87 -1.88
CA LEU A 107 -22.35 -4.15 -0.58
C LEU A 107 -22.68 -3.07 0.45
N ASN A 108 -22.45 -1.81 0.08
CA ASN A 108 -22.57 -0.67 0.98
C ASN A 108 -22.80 0.62 0.19
N TYR A 109 -23.32 1.63 0.90
CA TYR A 109 -23.34 3.03 0.45
C TYR A 109 -22.97 3.93 1.63
N ALA A 110 -21.91 4.68 1.49
CA ALA A 110 -21.43 5.65 2.47
C ALA A 110 -20.74 6.81 1.74
N ASP A 111 -20.82 8.01 2.29
CA ASP A 111 -20.12 9.20 1.80
C ASP A 111 -20.32 9.48 0.30
N GLY A 112 -21.54 9.27 -0.20
CA GLY A 112 -21.85 9.46 -1.62
C GLY A 112 -21.35 8.36 -2.56
N LYS A 113 -20.78 7.27 -2.04
CA LYS A 113 -20.20 6.18 -2.80
C LYS A 113 -20.92 4.87 -2.57
N ALA A 114 -21.23 4.15 -3.65
CA ALA A 114 -21.79 2.81 -3.64
C ALA A 114 -20.73 1.77 -3.95
N GLN A 115 -20.54 0.81 -3.05
CA GLN A 115 -19.65 -0.34 -3.25
C GLN A 115 -20.47 -1.53 -3.75
N LEU A 116 -20.04 -2.14 -4.85
CA LEU A 116 -20.76 -3.22 -5.49
C LEU A 116 -19.82 -4.29 -6.08
N LEU A 117 -20.38 -5.49 -6.25
CA LEU A 117 -19.78 -6.60 -6.99
C LEU A 117 -20.50 -6.75 -8.32
N ILE A 118 -19.76 -7.06 -9.38
CA ILE A 118 -20.26 -7.30 -10.73
C ILE A 118 -19.62 -8.58 -11.27
N ASP A 119 -20.41 -9.56 -11.71
CA ASP A 119 -19.90 -10.70 -12.47
C ASP A 119 -19.64 -10.24 -13.90
N ALA A 120 -18.39 -9.89 -14.19
CA ALA A 120 -17.99 -9.16 -15.38
C ALA A 120 -17.12 -9.99 -16.32
N SER A 121 -17.30 -9.76 -17.63
CA SER A 121 -16.44 -10.30 -18.69
C SER A 121 -15.72 -9.14 -19.40
N VAL A 122 -14.38 -9.24 -19.53
CA VAL A 122 -13.54 -8.24 -20.18
C VAL A 122 -12.52 -8.95 -21.09
N PRO A 123 -12.35 -8.51 -22.35
CA PRO A 123 -11.42 -9.15 -23.26
C PRO A 123 -9.95 -9.01 -22.83
N ALA A 124 -9.08 -9.83 -23.39
CA ALA A 124 -7.63 -9.78 -23.15
C ALA A 124 -7.06 -8.40 -23.47
N THR A 125 -6.16 -7.87 -22.59
CA THR A 125 -5.51 -6.57 -22.80
C THR A 125 -6.50 -5.48 -23.26
N GLY A 126 -7.65 -5.41 -22.60
CA GLY A 126 -8.80 -4.69 -23.14
C GLY A 126 -9.72 -4.06 -22.11
N TYR A 127 -10.81 -3.54 -22.64
CA TYR A 127 -11.79 -2.75 -21.90
C TYR A 127 -13.21 -3.16 -22.24
N ALA A 128 -14.13 -3.01 -21.28
CA ALA A 128 -15.56 -3.16 -21.49
C ALA A 128 -16.35 -2.11 -20.70
N VAL A 129 -17.39 -1.51 -21.32
CA VAL A 129 -18.26 -0.50 -20.70
C VAL A 129 -19.47 -1.17 -20.10
N TYR A 130 -19.69 -0.95 -18.79
CA TYR A 130 -20.85 -1.43 -18.05
C TYR A 130 -21.80 -0.28 -17.71
N ASP A 131 -23.13 -0.59 -17.71
CA ASP A 131 -24.21 0.35 -17.39
C ASP A 131 -24.77 0.03 -16.01
N ILE A 132 -24.44 0.86 -15.00
CA ILE A 132 -24.94 0.69 -13.64
C ILE A 132 -26.15 1.58 -13.41
N ARG A 133 -27.30 0.96 -13.11
CA ARG A 133 -28.57 1.64 -12.87
C ARG A 133 -29.04 1.46 -11.44
N THR A 134 -29.50 2.54 -10.84
CA THR A 134 -30.13 2.54 -9.52
C THR A 134 -31.56 2.06 -9.66
N SER A 135 -31.82 0.78 -9.46
CA SER A 135 -33.14 0.13 -9.54
C SER A 135 -33.09 -1.24 -8.87
N GLY A 136 -34.22 -1.68 -8.37
CA GLY A 136 -34.35 -2.99 -7.72
C GLY A 136 -34.39 -2.92 -6.20
N SER A 137 -34.35 -4.08 -5.55
CA SER A 137 -34.22 -4.22 -4.09
C SER A 137 -32.81 -4.67 -3.72
N THR A 138 -32.33 -4.25 -2.57
CA THR A 138 -31.06 -4.73 -2.00
C THR A 138 -31.29 -6.00 -1.18
N ASN A 139 -30.31 -6.93 -1.25
CA ASN A 139 -30.11 -7.88 -0.16
C ASN A 139 -29.30 -7.14 0.91
N ASN A 140 -29.87 -6.98 2.09
CA ASN A 140 -29.19 -6.26 3.18
C ASN A 140 -28.04 -7.11 3.74
N PRO A 141 -26.96 -6.46 4.21
CA PRO A 141 -25.94 -7.15 4.96
C PRO A 141 -26.52 -7.80 6.21
N VAL A 142 -25.97 -8.93 6.60
CA VAL A 142 -26.35 -9.72 7.77
C VAL A 142 -25.18 -9.65 8.74
N ASP A 143 -25.44 -9.41 10.01
CA ASP A 143 -24.45 -9.58 11.09
C ASP A 143 -25.07 -10.53 12.14
N VAL A 144 -24.87 -11.82 11.92
CA VAL A 144 -25.43 -12.87 12.78
C VAL A 144 -24.33 -13.89 13.11
N ALA A 145 -24.38 -14.44 14.31
CA ALA A 145 -23.51 -15.55 14.70
C ALA A 145 -23.83 -16.75 13.80
N ASN A 146 -22.83 -17.23 13.07
CA ASN A 146 -22.97 -18.37 12.17
C ASN A 146 -21.61 -19.05 11.99
N HIS A 147 -21.57 -20.37 12.15
CA HIS A 147 -20.37 -21.19 11.98
C HIS A 147 -20.34 -21.93 10.65
N THR A 148 -21.30 -21.72 9.78
CA THR A 148 -21.39 -22.43 8.49
C THR A 148 -21.69 -21.46 7.36
N ILE A 149 -20.97 -21.61 6.26
CA ILE A 149 -21.19 -20.85 5.03
C ILE A 149 -21.12 -21.80 3.82
N GLU A 150 -21.98 -21.58 2.83
CA GLU A 150 -21.97 -22.41 1.60
C GLU A 150 -22.31 -21.61 0.36
N ASN A 151 -21.76 -22.07 -0.76
CA ASN A 151 -22.13 -21.66 -2.12
C ASN A 151 -22.55 -22.88 -2.96
N SER A 152 -22.66 -22.70 -4.27
CA SER A 152 -23.00 -23.81 -5.19
C SER A 152 -21.99 -24.97 -5.16
N ILE A 153 -20.73 -24.74 -4.83
CA ILE A 153 -19.61 -25.70 -4.88
C ILE A 153 -19.21 -26.20 -3.50
N TYR A 154 -18.99 -25.30 -2.54
CA TYR A 154 -18.44 -25.64 -1.23
C TYR A 154 -19.42 -25.44 -0.09
N LYS A 155 -19.22 -26.22 0.98
CA LYS A 155 -19.79 -26.00 2.30
C LYS A 155 -18.64 -26.01 3.32
N ILE A 156 -18.51 -24.92 4.10
CA ILE A 156 -17.48 -24.75 5.13
C ILE A 156 -18.15 -24.71 6.48
N THR A 157 -17.61 -25.45 7.46
CA THR A 157 -18.03 -25.44 8.86
C THR A 157 -16.83 -25.12 9.74
N LEU A 158 -17.01 -24.20 10.68
CA LEU A 158 -16.02 -23.77 11.67
C LEU A 158 -16.30 -24.44 13.02
N ASP A 159 -15.25 -24.73 13.75
CA ASP A 159 -15.31 -25.09 15.16
C ASP A 159 -15.51 -23.85 16.07
N GLU A 160 -15.48 -24.04 17.39
CA GLU A 160 -15.64 -22.98 18.39
C GLU A 160 -14.48 -21.97 18.37
N ASN A 161 -13.31 -22.38 17.91
CA ASN A 161 -12.13 -21.52 17.74
C ASN A 161 -12.12 -20.74 16.43
N GLY A 162 -13.10 -20.97 15.56
CA GLY A 162 -13.16 -20.40 14.21
C GLY A 162 -12.16 -21.02 13.24
N ASP A 163 -11.67 -22.23 13.52
CA ASP A 163 -10.87 -23.02 12.62
C ASP A 163 -11.79 -23.90 11.76
N ILE A 164 -11.40 -24.20 10.51
CA ILE A 164 -12.26 -24.97 9.60
C ILE A 164 -12.15 -26.46 9.95
N CYS A 165 -13.20 -27.03 10.51
CA CYS A 165 -13.28 -28.44 10.85
C CYS A 165 -13.89 -29.30 9.74
N SER A 166 -14.59 -28.68 8.76
CA SER A 166 -15.11 -29.35 7.56
C SER A 166 -15.12 -28.41 6.38
N LEU A 167 -14.63 -28.89 5.24
CA LEU A 167 -14.67 -28.23 3.94
C LEU A 167 -15.11 -29.26 2.89
N LEU A 168 -16.42 -29.30 2.64
CA LEU A 168 -17.01 -30.24 1.68
C LEU A 168 -17.05 -29.62 0.27
N ASP A 169 -16.36 -30.24 -0.68
CA ASP A 169 -16.61 -30.06 -2.11
C ASP A 169 -17.87 -30.84 -2.51
N LYS A 170 -18.96 -30.10 -2.73
CA LYS A 170 -20.27 -30.69 -3.03
C LYS A 170 -20.36 -31.28 -4.43
N ILE A 171 -19.55 -30.78 -5.37
CA ILE A 171 -19.54 -31.25 -6.76
C ILE A 171 -18.83 -32.60 -6.86
N ASN A 172 -17.69 -32.72 -6.17
CA ASN A 172 -16.89 -33.93 -6.15
C ASN A 172 -17.24 -34.87 -4.99
N HIS A 173 -18.22 -34.49 -4.11
CA HIS A 173 -18.61 -35.21 -2.91
C HIS A 173 -17.43 -35.58 -2.01
N LYS A 174 -16.49 -34.62 -1.83
CA LYS A 174 -15.24 -34.85 -1.14
C LYS A 174 -15.05 -33.91 0.07
N GLU A 175 -14.86 -34.50 1.26
CA GLU A 175 -14.36 -33.76 2.41
C GLU A 175 -12.88 -33.50 2.23
N LEU A 176 -12.47 -32.20 2.29
CA LEU A 176 -11.09 -31.79 2.04
C LEU A 176 -10.26 -31.73 3.30
N VAL A 177 -10.86 -31.51 4.47
CA VAL A 177 -10.15 -31.49 5.74
C VAL A 177 -9.86 -32.92 6.18
N LYS A 178 -8.61 -33.19 6.56
CA LYS A 178 -8.25 -34.50 7.09
C LYS A 178 -8.99 -34.80 8.40
N GLN A 179 -9.52 -35.99 8.55
CA GLN A 179 -10.26 -36.38 9.73
C GLN A 179 -9.48 -36.11 11.03
N GLY A 180 -10.11 -35.42 11.99
CA GLY A 180 -9.52 -35.05 13.27
C GLY A 180 -8.49 -33.91 13.22
N LYS A 181 -8.38 -33.22 12.07
CA LYS A 181 -7.55 -32.01 11.91
C LYS A 181 -8.44 -30.81 11.53
N VAL A 182 -7.84 -29.61 11.54
CA VAL A 182 -8.50 -28.35 11.14
C VAL A 182 -7.60 -27.53 10.22
N ILE A 183 -8.17 -26.77 9.28
CA ILE A 183 -7.46 -25.72 8.54
C ILE A 183 -7.50 -24.48 9.43
N ARG A 184 -6.33 -23.86 9.70
CA ARG A 184 -6.19 -22.80 10.70
C ARG A 184 -5.09 -21.79 10.39
N LEU A 185 -5.12 -20.67 11.11
CA LEU A 185 -3.94 -19.86 11.37
C LEU A 185 -3.12 -20.57 12.47
N ALA A 186 -1.99 -21.11 12.10
CA ALA A 186 -1.11 -21.90 12.95
C ALA A 186 -0.02 -21.00 13.53
N LEU A 187 0.00 -20.82 14.84
CA LEU A 187 0.96 -19.97 15.55
C LEU A 187 2.04 -20.84 16.21
N PHE A 188 3.29 -20.62 15.82
CA PHE A 188 4.47 -21.13 16.51
C PHE A 188 4.90 -20.05 17.52
N THR A 189 4.88 -20.38 18.81
CA THR A 189 5.13 -19.45 19.92
C THR A 189 6.59 -19.37 20.33
N GLU A 190 7.43 -20.18 19.74
CA GLU A 190 8.88 -20.19 19.92
C GLU A 190 9.49 -20.21 18.51
N ASN A 191 10.05 -19.10 18.11
CA ASN A 191 10.67 -18.88 16.80
C ASN A 191 12.10 -18.38 16.99
N GLU A 192 12.87 -19.15 17.72
CA GLU A 192 14.27 -18.85 18.01
C GLU A 192 15.08 -18.74 16.71
N SER A 193 16.17 -18.00 16.78
CA SER A 193 17.12 -17.87 15.70
C SER A 193 18.53 -18.13 16.20
N HIS A 194 19.43 -18.45 15.28
CA HIS A 194 20.86 -18.48 15.51
C HIS A 194 21.48 -17.09 15.27
N PRO A 195 22.67 -16.95 14.71
CA PRO A 195 23.36 -15.65 14.59
C PRO A 195 22.66 -14.60 13.74
N TRP A 196 21.68 -14.97 12.88
CA TRP A 196 21.13 -14.06 11.86
C TRP A 196 19.60 -14.03 11.90
N PRO A 197 18.97 -13.39 12.89
CA PRO A 197 17.53 -13.50 13.13
C PRO A 197 16.66 -13.12 11.93
N ALA A 198 17.00 -12.05 11.20
CA ALA A 198 16.25 -11.62 10.02
C ALA A 198 16.33 -12.61 8.85
N TRP A 199 17.32 -13.49 8.83
CA TRP A 199 17.58 -14.42 7.72
C TRP A 199 17.07 -15.83 7.96
N GLU A 200 16.75 -16.18 9.20
CA GLU A 200 16.58 -17.58 9.59
C GLU A 200 15.15 -17.89 10.05
N ILE A 201 14.59 -18.97 9.52
CA ILE A 201 13.59 -19.81 10.17
C ILE A 201 14.26 -21.15 10.38
N ILE A 202 14.49 -21.56 11.63
CA ILE A 202 15.22 -22.78 11.94
C ILE A 202 14.28 -24.00 11.89
N LYS A 203 14.88 -25.17 11.59
CA LYS A 203 14.11 -26.44 11.47
C LYS A 203 13.41 -26.80 12.77
N GLU A 204 14.04 -26.57 13.90
CA GLU A 204 13.49 -26.82 15.24
C GLU A 204 12.16 -26.08 15.48
N THR A 205 12.04 -24.84 14.96
CA THR A 205 10.77 -24.09 14.99
C THR A 205 9.72 -24.82 14.13
N ILE A 206 10.07 -25.20 12.91
CA ILE A 206 9.13 -25.81 11.95
C ILE A 206 8.67 -27.21 12.40
N ASP A 207 9.50 -27.94 13.15
CA ASP A 207 9.19 -29.30 13.66
C ASP A 207 8.28 -29.27 14.92
N ARG A 208 8.13 -28.11 15.57
CA ARG A 208 7.19 -27.96 16.71
C ARG A 208 5.75 -28.02 16.25
N GLU A 209 4.87 -28.51 17.12
CA GLU A 209 3.41 -28.46 16.86
C GLU A 209 2.91 -27.03 17.12
N PRO A 210 2.35 -26.35 16.12
CA PRO A 210 1.80 -25.02 16.30
C PRO A 210 0.46 -25.05 17.04
N ILE A 211 0.11 -23.95 17.68
CA ILE A 211 -1.18 -23.79 18.35
C ILE A 211 -2.21 -23.09 17.47
N SER A 212 -3.49 -23.33 17.71
CA SER A 212 -4.60 -22.49 17.22
C SER A 212 -4.70 -21.21 18.04
N ILE A 213 -5.10 -20.11 17.39
CA ILE A 213 -5.36 -18.82 18.07
C ILE A 213 -6.77 -18.89 18.64
N THR A 214 -6.91 -18.80 19.98
CA THR A 214 -8.18 -19.04 20.70
C THR A 214 -8.62 -17.88 21.58
N GLY A 215 -7.89 -16.76 21.61
CA GLY A 215 -8.25 -15.61 22.46
C GLY A 215 -9.39 -14.78 21.86
N ASN A 216 -10.37 -14.40 22.67
CA ASN A 216 -11.49 -13.51 22.30
C ASN A 216 -12.17 -13.85 20.96
N VAL A 217 -12.43 -15.14 20.72
CA VAL A 217 -13.00 -15.61 19.45
C VAL A 217 -14.41 -15.05 19.25
N LYS A 218 -14.62 -14.38 18.11
CA LYS A 218 -15.93 -13.94 17.65
C LYS A 218 -16.11 -14.35 16.21
N ILE A 219 -17.21 -15.06 15.91
CA ILE A 219 -17.54 -15.57 14.57
C ILE A 219 -18.89 -14.97 14.16
N SER A 220 -18.94 -14.31 13.00
CA SER A 220 -20.17 -13.76 12.46
C SER A 220 -20.21 -13.86 10.94
N GLN A 221 -21.40 -14.04 10.40
CA GLN A 221 -21.64 -13.87 8.97
C GLN A 221 -21.98 -12.40 8.72
N ILE A 222 -21.13 -11.69 7.99
CA ILE A 222 -21.26 -10.24 7.73
C ILE A 222 -21.80 -9.92 6.33
N GLU A 223 -21.81 -10.90 5.41
CA GLU A 223 -22.40 -10.80 4.08
C GLU A 223 -23.13 -12.09 3.73
N ASN A 224 -24.32 -11.94 3.15
CA ASN A 224 -25.12 -13.05 2.62
C ASN A 224 -25.80 -12.64 1.32
N GLY A 225 -24.97 -12.29 0.33
CA GLY A 225 -25.44 -11.81 -0.97
C GLY A 225 -25.55 -12.91 -2.02
N ASN A 226 -26.02 -12.50 -3.19
CA ASN A 226 -26.19 -13.39 -4.34
C ASN A 226 -24.88 -13.63 -5.13
N LEU A 227 -23.84 -12.83 -4.92
CA LEU A 227 -22.51 -13.03 -5.53
C LEU A 227 -21.44 -13.35 -4.51
N ARG A 228 -21.56 -12.86 -3.26
CA ARG A 228 -20.59 -13.14 -2.21
C ARG A 228 -21.29 -13.33 -0.87
N LYS A 229 -20.79 -14.32 -0.13
CA LYS A 229 -21.08 -14.55 1.28
C LYS A 229 -19.76 -14.51 2.04
N THR A 230 -19.76 -13.94 3.25
CA THR A 230 -18.53 -13.77 4.06
C THR A 230 -18.77 -14.13 5.52
N LEU A 231 -17.95 -15.02 6.07
CA LEU A 231 -17.74 -15.18 7.51
C LEU A 231 -16.57 -14.29 7.94
N CYS A 232 -16.73 -13.58 9.05
CA CYS A 232 -15.70 -12.84 9.73
C CYS A 232 -15.34 -13.55 11.04
N ILE A 233 -14.09 -13.87 11.24
CA ILE A 233 -13.53 -14.46 12.44
C ILE A 233 -12.58 -13.47 13.05
N GLU A 234 -12.86 -12.99 14.28
CA GLU A 234 -11.99 -12.13 15.07
C GLU A 234 -11.36 -12.94 16.18
N LYS A 235 -10.04 -12.84 16.35
CA LYS A 235 -9.28 -13.57 17.39
C LYS A 235 -8.17 -12.68 17.95
N THR A 236 -7.65 -13.00 19.14
CA THR A 236 -6.47 -12.34 19.72
C THR A 236 -5.45 -13.36 20.21
N HIS A 237 -4.18 -12.96 20.22
CA HIS A 237 -3.10 -13.64 20.92
C HIS A 237 -2.13 -12.60 21.47
N GLY A 238 -2.02 -12.51 22.81
CA GLY A 238 -1.31 -11.39 23.41
C GLY A 238 -1.91 -10.05 22.98
N GLU A 239 -1.08 -9.15 22.48
CA GLU A 239 -1.51 -7.86 21.93
C GLU A 239 -1.88 -7.93 20.42
N SER A 240 -1.61 -9.06 19.76
CA SER A 240 -1.94 -9.26 18.35
C SER A 240 -3.44 -9.47 18.13
N VAL A 241 -3.99 -8.84 17.10
CA VAL A 241 -5.40 -8.95 16.71
C VAL A 241 -5.50 -9.51 15.28
N PHE A 242 -6.33 -10.52 15.11
CA PHE A 242 -6.53 -11.21 13.85
C PHE A 242 -7.98 -11.06 13.40
N LYS A 243 -8.19 -10.62 12.16
CA LYS A 243 -9.48 -10.64 11.47
C LYS A 243 -9.32 -11.42 10.18
N GLN A 244 -9.97 -12.57 10.11
CA GLN A 244 -9.99 -13.38 8.90
C GLN A 244 -11.39 -13.38 8.30
N TYR A 245 -11.47 -13.11 7.00
CA TYR A 245 -12.70 -13.11 6.23
C TYR A 245 -12.68 -14.28 5.25
N ILE A 246 -13.50 -15.29 5.52
CA ILE A 246 -13.69 -16.43 4.61
C ILE A 246 -14.81 -16.04 3.65
N ARG A 247 -14.46 -15.93 2.37
CA ARG A 247 -15.36 -15.47 1.30
C ARG A 247 -15.67 -16.59 0.32
N LEU A 248 -16.95 -16.91 0.17
CA LEU A 248 -17.47 -17.76 -0.87
C LEU A 248 -18.22 -16.94 -1.90
N TYR A 249 -18.03 -17.28 -3.15
CA TYR A 249 -18.64 -16.58 -4.29
C TYR A 249 -19.63 -17.48 -5.02
N GLU A 250 -20.51 -16.87 -5.78
CA GLU A 250 -21.29 -17.49 -6.86
C GLU A 250 -20.80 -16.96 -8.21
N GLY A 251 -21.34 -17.49 -9.32
CA GLY A 251 -20.98 -17.07 -10.67
C GLY A 251 -19.57 -17.48 -11.06
N SER A 252 -18.85 -16.60 -11.75
CA SER A 252 -17.55 -16.90 -12.35
C SER A 252 -16.42 -17.24 -11.36
N ARG A 253 -16.59 -16.89 -10.07
CA ARG A 253 -15.60 -17.16 -9.02
C ARG A 253 -16.03 -18.24 -8.03
N ALA A 254 -17.11 -18.97 -8.32
CA ALA A 254 -17.70 -19.94 -7.37
C ALA A 254 -16.73 -21.04 -6.90
N GLU A 255 -15.76 -21.42 -7.73
CA GLU A 255 -14.78 -22.48 -7.44
C GLU A 255 -13.64 -22.03 -6.49
N ARG A 256 -13.55 -20.75 -6.12
CA ARG A 256 -12.47 -20.22 -5.30
C ARG A 256 -12.96 -19.77 -3.91
N ILE A 257 -12.25 -20.20 -2.90
CA ILE A 257 -12.43 -19.75 -1.51
C ILE A 257 -11.33 -18.74 -1.20
N ASP A 258 -11.69 -17.49 -0.88
CA ASP A 258 -10.72 -16.46 -0.49
C ASP A 258 -10.67 -16.32 1.03
N PHE A 259 -9.44 -16.30 1.56
CA PHE A 259 -9.11 -15.96 2.94
C PHE A 259 -8.44 -14.60 2.96
N TYR A 260 -9.22 -13.53 3.14
CA TYR A 260 -8.67 -12.20 3.32
C TYR A 260 -8.38 -11.98 4.79
N ASN A 261 -7.18 -11.54 5.11
CA ASN A 261 -6.71 -11.34 6.48
C ASN A 261 -6.33 -9.90 6.71
N GLU A 262 -6.72 -9.36 7.87
CA GLU A 262 -6.24 -8.13 8.47
C GLU A 262 -5.64 -8.51 9.83
N VAL A 263 -4.35 -8.24 10.01
CA VAL A 263 -3.62 -8.64 11.24
C VAL A 263 -2.89 -7.43 11.79
N ASP A 264 -3.19 -7.08 13.05
CA ASP A 264 -2.36 -6.17 13.84
C ASP A 264 -1.38 -7.04 14.61
N TRP A 265 -0.17 -7.20 14.07
CA TRP A 265 0.83 -8.14 14.59
C TRP A 265 1.74 -7.48 15.63
N GLN A 266 1.78 -8.06 16.84
CA GLN A 266 2.55 -7.57 17.98
C GLN A 266 3.20 -8.72 18.77
N SER A 267 3.44 -9.87 18.10
CA SER A 267 3.99 -11.06 18.75
C SER A 267 5.50 -11.15 18.52
N THR A 268 6.29 -11.17 19.59
CA THR A 268 7.72 -11.47 19.55
C THR A 268 7.98 -12.96 19.55
N ASN A 269 9.14 -13.39 19.06
CA ASN A 269 9.56 -14.79 19.04
C ASN A 269 8.46 -15.73 18.51
N ALA A 270 7.84 -15.35 17.40
CA ALA A 270 6.67 -16.03 16.85
C ALA A 270 6.70 -16.14 15.33
N LEU A 271 6.13 -17.24 14.82
CA LEU A 271 5.95 -17.49 13.38
C LEU A 271 4.49 -17.83 13.14
N LEU A 272 3.85 -17.14 12.21
CA LEU A 272 2.46 -17.38 11.80
C LEU A 272 2.42 -18.05 10.44
N LYS A 273 1.70 -19.18 10.33
CA LYS A 273 1.44 -19.87 9.06
C LYS A 273 -0.06 -20.12 8.86
N ALA A 274 -0.49 -20.23 7.60
CA ALA A 274 -1.76 -20.88 7.27
C ALA A 274 -1.50 -22.37 7.07
N GLU A 275 -2.17 -23.24 7.84
CA GLU A 275 -1.97 -24.69 7.83
C GLU A 275 -3.16 -25.41 7.21
N PHE A 276 -2.88 -26.29 6.24
CA PHE A 276 -3.86 -27.01 5.45
C PHE A 276 -3.63 -28.53 5.54
N PRO A 277 -4.13 -29.21 6.59
CA PRO A 277 -4.12 -30.66 6.66
C PRO A 277 -5.26 -31.23 5.81
N LEU A 278 -4.94 -31.75 4.63
CA LEU A 278 -5.90 -32.14 3.62
C LEU A 278 -6.16 -33.64 3.57
N ASN A 279 -7.35 -34.02 3.12
CA ASN A 279 -7.69 -35.40 2.74
C ASN A 279 -7.24 -35.70 1.28
N VAL A 280 -6.05 -35.23 0.95
CA VAL A 280 -5.31 -35.44 -0.29
C VAL A 280 -3.89 -35.84 0.10
N GLU A 281 -3.38 -36.93 -0.49
CA GLU A 281 -2.10 -37.51 -0.08
C GLU A 281 -1.16 -37.64 -1.26
N ASN A 282 0.01 -36.98 -1.16
CA ASN A 282 1.13 -37.11 -2.07
C ASN A 282 2.43 -36.75 -1.33
N ARG A 283 3.50 -37.47 -1.58
CA ARG A 283 4.84 -37.14 -1.06
C ARG A 283 5.37 -35.81 -1.64
N GLU A 284 4.95 -35.45 -2.86
CA GLU A 284 5.38 -34.24 -3.55
C GLU A 284 4.21 -33.28 -3.73
N ALA A 285 4.50 -31.97 -3.67
CA ALA A 285 3.64 -30.90 -4.11
C ALA A 285 4.30 -30.14 -5.27
N THR A 286 3.50 -29.46 -6.07
CA THR A 286 3.96 -28.63 -7.19
C THR A 286 3.97 -27.17 -6.77
N TYR A 287 5.06 -26.45 -7.07
CA TYR A 287 5.28 -25.05 -6.68
C TYR A 287 5.58 -24.19 -7.91
N ASP A 288 4.95 -23.04 -7.97
CA ASP A 288 5.15 -22.02 -9.01
C ASP A 288 6.54 -21.37 -8.93
N LEU A 289 7.18 -21.22 -10.08
CA LEU A 289 8.46 -20.49 -10.23
C LEU A 289 8.30 -19.15 -10.97
N GLY A 290 7.04 -18.71 -11.21
CA GLY A 290 6.73 -17.56 -12.04
C GLY A 290 6.69 -17.90 -13.53
N ILE A 291 7.65 -18.70 -14.01
CA ILE A 291 7.66 -19.33 -15.34
C ILE A 291 8.00 -20.79 -15.16
N GLY A 292 7.01 -21.66 -15.43
CA GLY A 292 7.08 -23.07 -15.11
C GLY A 292 6.85 -23.35 -13.62
N SER A 293 7.08 -24.58 -13.23
CA SER A 293 6.86 -25.08 -11.88
C SER A 293 7.86 -26.17 -11.51
N VAL A 294 7.99 -26.44 -10.23
CA VAL A 294 8.88 -27.48 -9.68
C VAL A 294 8.12 -28.37 -8.70
N LYS A 295 8.43 -29.66 -8.66
CA LYS A 295 7.96 -30.57 -7.62
C LYS A 295 8.99 -30.67 -6.49
N ARG A 296 8.51 -30.59 -5.25
CA ARG A 296 9.33 -30.78 -4.04
C ARG A 296 8.61 -31.71 -3.07
N GLY A 297 9.41 -32.49 -2.34
CA GLY A 297 8.93 -33.44 -1.36
C GLY A 297 8.57 -32.83 -0.02
N ASN A 298 8.37 -33.69 0.98
CA ASN A 298 8.20 -33.31 2.37
C ASN A 298 9.48 -32.68 2.93
N ASN A 299 9.34 -31.97 4.05
CA ASN A 299 10.45 -31.33 4.76
C ASN A 299 11.62 -32.29 5.01
N THR A 300 12.82 -31.80 4.80
CA THR A 300 14.09 -32.47 5.10
C THR A 300 14.95 -31.60 5.98
N ASP A 301 16.11 -32.06 6.41
CA ASP A 301 17.04 -31.25 7.23
C ASP A 301 17.62 -30.05 6.46
N THR A 302 17.53 -30.03 5.14
CA THR A 302 18.10 -28.97 4.30
C THR A 302 17.06 -28.22 3.45
N ALA A 303 15.82 -28.71 3.37
CA ALA A 303 14.73 -28.10 2.62
C ALA A 303 13.43 -28.25 3.41
N TYR A 304 13.18 -27.33 4.32
CA TYR A 304 12.03 -27.30 5.22
C TYR A 304 11.27 -25.96 5.18
N GLU A 305 11.75 -25.00 4.41
CA GLU A 305 11.05 -23.79 3.97
C GLU A 305 11.44 -23.57 2.52
N VAL A 306 10.47 -23.59 1.61
CA VAL A 306 10.71 -23.54 0.17
C VAL A 306 9.90 -22.44 -0.48
N TYR A 307 10.42 -21.90 -1.54
CA TYR A 307 9.81 -20.80 -2.28
C TYR A 307 8.76 -21.31 -3.27
N ALA A 308 7.63 -20.57 -3.39
CA ALA A 308 6.73 -20.58 -4.54
C ALA A 308 6.26 -19.17 -4.85
N HIS A 309 6.04 -18.82 -6.13
CA HIS A 309 5.62 -17.49 -6.52
C HIS A 309 4.13 -17.25 -6.21
N TYR A 310 3.21 -17.48 -7.13
CA TYR A 310 1.79 -17.16 -6.93
C TYR A 310 0.93 -18.34 -6.51
N TRP A 311 1.41 -19.57 -6.66
CA TRP A 311 0.62 -20.75 -6.34
C TRP A 311 1.45 -21.96 -5.92
N ALA A 312 0.79 -22.86 -5.19
CA ALA A 312 1.24 -24.21 -4.91
C ALA A 312 0.06 -25.18 -5.10
N ASP A 313 0.36 -26.46 -5.34
CA ASP A 313 -0.67 -27.48 -5.56
C ASP A 313 -0.31 -28.80 -4.90
N LEU A 314 -1.28 -29.42 -4.25
CA LEU A 314 -1.22 -30.79 -3.76
C LEU A 314 -2.26 -31.63 -4.48
N THR A 315 -1.84 -32.38 -5.50
CA THR A 315 -2.67 -33.34 -6.21
C THR A 315 -2.40 -34.74 -5.65
N HIS A 316 -3.44 -35.52 -5.39
CA HIS A 316 -3.34 -36.90 -4.90
C HIS A 316 -2.47 -37.76 -5.86
N ARG A 317 -1.74 -38.73 -5.31
CA ARG A 317 -0.75 -39.54 -6.05
C ARG A 317 -1.29 -40.29 -7.26
N ASP A 318 -2.59 -40.56 -7.28
CA ASP A 318 -3.28 -41.23 -8.42
C ASP A 318 -3.93 -40.23 -9.40
N ASN A 319 -3.72 -38.95 -9.21
CA ASN A 319 -4.30 -37.84 -9.98
C ASN A 319 -5.85 -37.80 -9.97
N SER A 320 -6.51 -38.37 -8.95
CA SER A 320 -7.96 -38.38 -8.87
C SER A 320 -8.54 -37.03 -8.44
N TYR A 321 -7.83 -36.31 -7.58
CA TYR A 321 -8.27 -35.02 -7.00
C TYR A 321 -7.06 -34.25 -6.49
N GLY A 322 -7.16 -32.90 -6.50
CA GLY A 322 -6.14 -32.02 -5.95
C GLY A 322 -6.71 -30.73 -5.37
N VAL A 323 -5.85 -29.99 -4.70
CA VAL A 323 -6.13 -28.68 -4.15
C VAL A 323 -5.01 -27.71 -4.53
N SER A 324 -5.36 -26.67 -5.27
CA SER A 324 -4.46 -25.56 -5.59
C SER A 324 -4.63 -24.44 -4.59
N PHE A 325 -3.52 -23.84 -4.19
CA PHE A 325 -3.44 -22.67 -3.31
C PHE A 325 -2.91 -21.48 -4.09
N LEU A 326 -3.54 -20.33 -3.93
CA LEU A 326 -3.10 -19.08 -4.53
C LEU A 326 -2.73 -18.09 -3.42
N ASN A 327 -1.80 -17.19 -3.68
CA ASN A 327 -1.44 -16.13 -2.73
C ASN A 327 -1.14 -14.81 -3.44
N ASP A 328 -1.19 -13.69 -2.71
CA ASP A 328 -0.96 -12.35 -3.25
C ASP A 328 0.32 -11.67 -2.74
N SER A 329 1.07 -12.26 -1.81
CA SER A 329 2.26 -11.61 -1.24
C SER A 329 3.06 -12.49 -0.28
N LYS A 330 2.82 -13.78 -0.25
CA LYS A 330 3.46 -14.74 0.68
C LYS A 330 4.09 -15.87 -0.10
N TYR A 331 5.38 -16.10 0.08
CA TYR A 331 6.17 -16.91 -0.82
C TYR A 331 6.83 -18.13 -0.16
N GLY A 332 6.82 -18.18 1.18
CA GLY A 332 7.41 -19.28 1.95
C GLY A 332 6.43 -20.43 2.16
N TRP A 333 6.84 -21.65 1.87
CA TRP A 333 6.04 -22.86 2.03
C TRP A 333 6.81 -23.96 2.73
N ASP A 334 6.11 -24.78 3.49
CA ASP A 334 6.65 -26.02 3.99
C ASP A 334 5.62 -27.16 3.93
N LYS A 335 6.11 -28.40 3.92
CA LYS A 335 5.30 -29.60 3.78
C LYS A 335 5.78 -30.66 4.79
N PRO A 336 5.22 -30.65 6.03
CA PRO A 336 5.71 -31.53 7.09
C PRO A 336 5.42 -33.03 6.86
N ASN A 337 4.42 -33.33 6.03
CA ASN A 337 4.01 -34.72 5.73
C ASN A 337 3.25 -34.80 4.41
N ASP A 338 2.79 -36.00 4.01
CA ASP A 338 2.18 -36.26 2.70
C ASP A 338 0.86 -35.52 2.44
N HIS A 339 0.20 -34.99 3.47
CA HIS A 339 -1.14 -34.38 3.36
C HIS A 339 -1.25 -32.97 3.91
N THR A 340 -0.18 -32.36 4.40
CA THR A 340 -0.21 -31.01 4.96
C THR A 340 0.69 -30.08 4.18
N LEU A 341 0.14 -28.93 3.75
CA LEU A 341 0.90 -27.77 3.27
C LEU A 341 0.72 -26.62 4.26
N ARG A 342 1.76 -25.81 4.45
CA ARG A 342 1.71 -24.59 5.27
C ARG A 342 2.31 -23.43 4.49
N LEU A 343 1.63 -22.28 4.52
CA LEU A 343 2.07 -21.01 3.92
C LEU A 343 2.54 -20.08 5.04
N THR A 344 3.77 -19.61 4.98
CA THR A 344 4.34 -18.63 5.91
C THR A 344 3.72 -17.26 5.70
N LEU A 345 3.24 -16.63 6.77
CA LEU A 345 2.53 -15.36 6.73
C LEU A 345 3.30 -14.22 7.37
N LEU A 346 3.73 -14.38 8.64
CA LEU A 346 4.46 -13.37 9.40
C LEU A 346 5.56 -14.03 10.24
N HIS A 347 6.69 -13.35 10.38
CA HIS A 347 7.89 -13.87 11.03
C HIS A 347 8.54 -12.81 11.92
N THR A 348 8.47 -13.00 13.25
CA THR A 348 9.23 -12.21 14.20
C THR A 348 10.18 -13.14 14.94
N PRO A 349 11.49 -13.07 14.72
CA PRO A 349 12.45 -13.99 15.30
C PRO A 349 12.65 -13.75 16.80
N GLY A 350 13.00 -14.80 17.53
CA GLY A 350 13.64 -14.69 18.83
C GLY A 350 15.06 -14.19 18.63
N THR A 351 15.43 -13.11 19.31
CA THR A 351 16.74 -12.48 19.10
C THR A 351 17.68 -12.66 20.27
N THR A 352 18.99 -12.67 19.99
CA THR A 352 20.03 -12.53 21.01
C THR A 352 20.27 -11.05 21.30
N HIS A 353 21.01 -10.74 22.37
CA HIS A 353 21.35 -9.37 22.77
C HIS A 353 21.95 -8.52 21.63
N ASN A 354 22.78 -9.10 20.77
CA ASN A 354 23.42 -8.40 19.67
C ASN A 354 22.46 -7.98 18.54
N TYR A 355 21.27 -8.56 18.48
CA TYR A 355 20.27 -8.34 17.44
C TYR A 355 18.91 -7.95 18.01
N ALA A 356 18.88 -7.42 19.22
CA ALA A 356 17.64 -7.04 19.91
C ALA A 356 16.78 -6.06 19.09
N TYR A 357 17.39 -5.22 18.23
CA TYR A 357 16.67 -4.31 17.34
C TYR A 357 15.86 -5.02 16.22
N GLN A 358 16.00 -6.35 16.07
CA GLN A 358 15.22 -7.18 15.14
C GLN A 358 14.04 -7.90 15.82
N ASP A 359 13.85 -7.75 17.12
CA ASP A 359 12.82 -8.44 17.90
C ASP A 359 11.38 -8.00 17.56
N ARG A 360 11.25 -6.95 16.75
CA ARG A 360 9.98 -6.37 16.26
C ARG A 360 9.81 -6.46 14.75
N GLN A 361 10.53 -7.34 14.12
CA GLN A 361 10.35 -7.59 12.69
C GLN A 361 8.89 -8.00 12.40
N ASP A 362 8.34 -7.56 11.28
CA ASP A 362 6.93 -7.72 10.90
C ASP A 362 5.89 -7.07 11.82
N TYR A 363 6.27 -6.29 12.83
CA TYR A 363 5.29 -5.57 13.65
C TYR A 363 4.44 -4.60 12.83
N GLY A 364 3.18 -4.48 13.20
CA GLY A 364 2.23 -3.53 12.64
C GLY A 364 1.05 -4.17 11.94
N HIS A 365 0.37 -3.37 11.10
CA HIS A 365 -0.84 -3.75 10.41
C HIS A 365 -0.56 -4.38 9.05
N HIS A 366 -1.06 -5.60 8.83
CA HIS A 366 -0.90 -6.37 7.60
C HIS A 366 -2.25 -6.71 6.96
N CYS A 367 -2.29 -6.67 5.62
CA CYS A 367 -3.42 -7.14 4.83
C CYS A 367 -2.92 -8.05 3.71
N PHE A 368 -3.39 -9.29 3.68
CA PHE A 368 -3.02 -10.27 2.65
C PHE A 368 -4.15 -11.26 2.38
N THR A 369 -4.13 -11.86 1.20
CA THR A 369 -5.10 -12.88 0.80
C THR A 369 -4.38 -14.14 0.34
N TYR A 370 -4.88 -15.27 0.75
CA TYR A 370 -4.60 -16.55 0.09
C TYR A 370 -5.92 -17.22 -0.26
N SER A 371 -5.89 -18.15 -1.22
CA SER A 371 -7.11 -18.80 -1.70
C SER A 371 -6.90 -20.29 -1.89
N LEU A 372 -8.00 -21.02 -1.89
CA LEU A 372 -8.04 -22.47 -2.09
C LEU A 372 -9.02 -22.82 -3.23
N ILE A 373 -8.63 -23.75 -4.09
CA ILE A 373 -9.44 -24.28 -5.20
C ILE A 373 -9.29 -25.80 -5.24
N GLY A 374 -10.38 -26.53 -5.04
CA GLY A 374 -10.41 -27.97 -5.28
C GLY A 374 -10.56 -28.28 -6.78
N HIS A 375 -9.93 -29.33 -7.26
CA HIS A 375 -10.04 -29.77 -8.65
C HIS A 375 -10.06 -31.29 -8.77
N SER A 376 -10.84 -31.81 -9.70
CA SER A 376 -10.81 -33.24 -10.09
C SER A 376 -9.71 -33.47 -11.13
N GLY A 377 -9.12 -34.65 -11.09
CA GLY A 377 -8.08 -35.02 -12.04
C GLY A 377 -6.69 -34.47 -11.73
N ALA A 378 -5.80 -34.55 -12.69
CA ALA A 378 -4.45 -33.96 -12.60
C ALA A 378 -4.49 -32.43 -12.63
N LEU A 379 -3.45 -31.78 -12.10
CA LEU A 379 -3.26 -30.34 -12.13
C LEU A 379 -3.32 -29.79 -13.58
N ASP A 380 -4.23 -28.84 -13.81
CA ASP A 380 -4.22 -27.99 -15.02
C ASP A 380 -3.37 -26.75 -14.77
N HIS A 381 -2.10 -26.81 -15.14
CA HIS A 381 -1.14 -25.71 -14.95
C HIS A 381 -1.65 -24.38 -15.52
N THR A 382 -2.19 -24.38 -16.75
CA THR A 382 -2.68 -23.15 -17.40
C THR A 382 -3.83 -22.54 -16.62
N SER A 383 -4.81 -23.36 -16.20
CA SER A 383 -5.93 -22.87 -15.39
C SER A 383 -5.48 -22.28 -14.04
N THR A 384 -4.53 -22.92 -13.39
CA THR A 384 -4.01 -22.46 -12.10
C THR A 384 -3.22 -21.16 -12.26
N VAL A 385 -2.39 -21.05 -13.31
CA VAL A 385 -1.68 -19.80 -13.64
C VAL A 385 -2.65 -18.66 -13.93
N GLU A 386 -3.69 -18.87 -14.77
CA GLU A 386 -4.69 -17.85 -15.07
C GLU A 386 -5.40 -17.34 -13.80
N LYS A 387 -5.78 -18.24 -12.89
CA LYS A 387 -6.46 -17.89 -11.63
C LYS A 387 -5.52 -17.16 -10.67
N ALA A 388 -4.25 -17.56 -10.61
CA ALA A 388 -3.24 -16.92 -9.78
C ALA A 388 -2.89 -15.51 -10.30
N GLU A 389 -2.72 -15.34 -11.60
CA GLU A 389 -2.53 -14.03 -12.24
C GLU A 389 -3.73 -13.11 -11.98
N LEU A 390 -4.96 -13.62 -12.14
CA LEU A 390 -6.18 -12.86 -11.90
C LEU A 390 -6.36 -12.45 -10.44
N MET A 391 -5.95 -13.28 -9.49
CA MET A 391 -5.95 -12.92 -8.07
C MET A 391 -5.03 -11.75 -7.79
N ASN A 392 -3.87 -11.68 -8.45
CA ASN A 392 -2.84 -10.66 -8.28
C ASN A 392 -3.11 -9.41 -9.13
N GLN A 393 -3.68 -9.55 -10.32
CA GLN A 393 -4.01 -8.47 -11.25
C GLN A 393 -5.51 -8.42 -11.56
N ARG A 394 -6.30 -8.05 -10.55
CA ARG A 394 -7.77 -7.96 -10.65
C ARG A 394 -8.20 -6.89 -11.66
N LEU A 395 -9.39 -7.06 -12.22
CA LEU A 395 -10.05 -6.05 -13.04
C LEU A 395 -10.03 -4.69 -12.34
N LYS A 396 -9.68 -3.63 -13.07
CA LYS A 396 -9.73 -2.25 -12.58
C LYS A 396 -10.96 -1.55 -13.13
N ALA A 397 -11.63 -0.79 -12.29
CA ALA A 397 -12.84 -0.06 -12.65
C ALA A 397 -12.57 1.45 -12.69
N PHE A 398 -13.21 2.13 -13.65
CA PHE A 398 -13.14 3.59 -13.80
C PHE A 398 -14.54 4.12 -14.12
N GLN A 399 -15.02 5.08 -13.33
CA GLN A 399 -16.25 5.82 -13.62
C GLN A 399 -15.94 6.96 -14.58
N THR A 400 -16.81 7.21 -15.56
CA THR A 400 -16.64 8.28 -16.55
C THR A 400 -17.97 8.94 -16.91
N ASP A 401 -17.89 10.01 -17.72
CA ASP A 401 -19.06 10.68 -18.29
C ASP A 401 -19.60 9.93 -19.51
N LYS A 402 -20.86 10.26 -19.90
CA LYS A 402 -21.52 9.70 -21.09
C LYS A 402 -21.11 10.48 -22.32
N HIS A 403 -20.45 9.82 -23.27
CA HIS A 403 -20.06 10.44 -24.56
C HIS A 403 -20.03 9.39 -25.67
N LYS A 404 -20.00 9.88 -26.90
CA LYS A 404 -19.81 9.05 -28.10
C LYS A 404 -18.32 8.87 -28.37
N GLY A 405 -17.90 7.66 -28.72
CA GLY A 405 -16.55 7.35 -29.18
C GLY A 405 -16.56 6.42 -30.41
N THR A 406 -15.38 6.21 -30.96
CA THR A 406 -15.18 5.43 -32.20
C THR A 406 -14.74 3.99 -31.93
N LEU A 407 -14.22 3.70 -30.74
CA LEU A 407 -13.76 2.35 -30.33
C LEU A 407 -14.89 1.40 -29.90
N GLY A 408 -16.15 1.88 -29.88
CA GLY A 408 -17.25 1.06 -29.36
C GLY A 408 -17.27 0.98 -27.83
N LYS A 409 -18.00 -0.03 -27.31
CA LYS A 409 -18.13 -0.30 -25.87
C LYS A 409 -17.20 -1.39 -25.36
N GLU A 410 -16.50 -2.04 -26.24
CA GLU A 410 -15.54 -3.10 -25.95
C GLU A 410 -14.36 -2.95 -26.90
N PHE A 411 -13.14 -3.20 -26.38
CA PHE A 411 -11.91 -3.12 -27.18
C PHE A 411 -10.86 -4.05 -26.59
N SER A 412 -10.08 -4.70 -27.46
CA SER A 412 -8.91 -5.49 -27.11
C SER A 412 -7.74 -5.08 -28.01
N PHE A 413 -6.56 -4.88 -27.42
CA PHE A 413 -5.37 -4.52 -28.17
C PHE A 413 -4.75 -5.73 -28.88
N VAL A 414 -4.63 -6.86 -28.19
CA VAL A 414 -4.09 -8.12 -28.75
C VAL A 414 -4.67 -9.32 -28.02
N THR A 415 -4.94 -10.39 -28.74
CA THR A 415 -5.47 -11.67 -28.22
C THR A 415 -4.63 -12.84 -28.70
N SER A 416 -4.56 -13.91 -27.88
CA SER A 416 -4.03 -15.21 -28.27
C SER A 416 -5.16 -16.18 -28.60
N ASN A 417 -5.03 -16.97 -29.67
CA ASN A 417 -5.99 -18.05 -29.99
C ASN A 417 -5.68 -19.37 -29.26
N ASN A 418 -4.60 -19.41 -28.51
CA ASN A 418 -4.17 -20.60 -27.74
C ASN A 418 -4.06 -20.25 -26.27
N ARG A 419 -4.86 -20.93 -25.43
CA ARG A 419 -4.92 -20.70 -23.98
C ARG A 419 -3.58 -20.91 -23.28
N ASN A 420 -2.74 -21.84 -23.78
CA ASN A 420 -1.44 -22.12 -23.20
C ASN A 420 -0.39 -21.05 -23.54
N VAL A 421 -0.67 -20.13 -24.47
CA VAL A 421 0.24 -19.04 -24.84
C VAL A 421 -0.30 -17.73 -24.26
N ILE A 422 0.24 -17.34 -23.11
CA ILE A 422 -0.16 -16.14 -22.40
C ILE A 422 0.70 -14.94 -22.82
N ILE A 423 0.07 -13.79 -23.10
CA ILE A 423 0.75 -12.52 -23.32
C ILE A 423 1.09 -11.95 -21.94
N LYS A 424 2.39 -11.97 -21.58
CA LYS A 424 2.85 -11.57 -20.24
C LYS A 424 3.18 -10.07 -20.17
N ALA A 425 3.65 -9.47 -21.25
CA ALA A 425 3.99 -8.06 -21.28
C ALA A 425 3.77 -7.44 -22.66
N ILE A 426 3.34 -6.19 -22.65
CA ILE A 426 3.23 -5.30 -23.79
C ILE A 426 3.85 -3.97 -23.39
N LYS A 427 4.85 -3.52 -24.12
CA LYS A 427 5.49 -2.21 -23.88
C LYS A 427 5.93 -1.55 -25.18
N LYS A 428 6.22 -0.26 -25.14
CA LYS A 428 6.96 0.41 -26.21
C LYS A 428 8.42 -0.06 -26.17
N ALA A 429 9.04 -0.25 -27.33
CA ALA A 429 10.47 -0.57 -27.43
C ALA A 429 11.32 0.62 -26.93
N GLU A 430 12.48 0.34 -26.32
CA GLU A 430 13.37 1.36 -25.76
C GLU A 430 13.92 2.31 -26.84
N SER A 431 14.27 1.78 -28.01
CA SER A 431 14.99 2.50 -29.04
C SER A 431 14.20 2.71 -30.35
N SER A 432 12.92 2.33 -30.41
CA SER A 432 12.12 2.41 -31.63
C SER A 432 10.62 2.65 -31.36
N ASP A 433 9.85 2.90 -32.43
CA ASP A 433 8.38 3.04 -32.36
C ASP A 433 7.63 1.70 -32.45
N GLU A 434 8.32 0.58 -32.17
CA GLU A 434 7.72 -0.75 -32.16
C GLU A 434 7.13 -1.04 -30.79
N TYR A 435 6.20 -2.01 -30.76
CA TYR A 435 5.72 -2.62 -29.53
C TYR A 435 6.50 -3.90 -29.26
N VAL A 436 6.94 -4.08 -28.01
CA VAL A 436 7.51 -5.32 -27.51
C VAL A 436 6.40 -6.16 -26.92
N ILE A 437 6.23 -7.38 -27.42
CA ILE A 437 5.26 -8.36 -26.92
C ILE A 437 6.02 -9.54 -26.38
N ARG A 438 5.80 -9.86 -25.10
CA ARG A 438 6.37 -11.08 -24.49
C ARG A 438 5.29 -12.09 -24.22
N VAL A 439 5.52 -13.32 -24.66
CA VAL A 439 4.62 -14.45 -24.44
C VAL A 439 5.37 -15.59 -23.77
N TYR A 440 4.64 -16.42 -23.04
CA TYR A 440 5.19 -17.68 -22.52
C TYR A 440 4.17 -18.82 -22.58
N GLU A 441 4.68 -20.05 -22.62
CA GLU A 441 3.87 -21.26 -22.62
C GLU A 441 3.72 -21.79 -21.21
N THR A 442 2.47 -22.01 -20.75
CA THR A 442 2.13 -22.30 -19.35
C THR A 442 1.81 -23.75 -19.05
N GLY A 443 1.49 -24.55 -20.07
CA GLY A 443 0.97 -25.90 -19.92
C GLY A 443 1.99 -27.01 -20.06
N GLY A 444 3.29 -26.67 -20.26
CA GLY A 444 4.34 -27.65 -20.50
C GLY A 444 4.24 -28.39 -21.84
N LYS A 445 3.65 -27.77 -22.87
CA LYS A 445 3.38 -28.33 -24.18
C LYS A 445 4.15 -27.61 -25.28
N SER A 446 4.61 -28.38 -26.27
CA SER A 446 5.12 -27.79 -27.51
C SER A 446 3.95 -27.31 -28.37
N ILE A 447 3.87 -26.00 -28.59
CA ILE A 447 2.84 -25.38 -29.44
C ILE A 447 3.43 -25.10 -30.80
N GLN A 448 3.00 -25.88 -31.78
CA GLN A 448 3.51 -25.79 -33.16
C GLN A 448 2.88 -24.61 -33.92
N GLN A 449 1.68 -24.17 -33.54
CA GLN A 449 0.99 -23.06 -34.17
C GLN A 449 0.06 -22.37 -33.17
N ALA A 450 0.39 -21.12 -32.82
CA ALA A 450 -0.50 -20.19 -32.15
C ALA A 450 -0.49 -18.87 -32.92
N THR A 451 -1.52 -18.05 -32.72
CA THR A 451 -1.68 -16.77 -33.42
C THR A 451 -1.99 -15.68 -32.40
N LEU A 452 -1.23 -14.57 -32.43
CA LEU A 452 -1.63 -13.32 -31.79
C LEU A 452 -2.34 -12.44 -32.82
N SER A 453 -3.55 -12.01 -32.50
CA SER A 453 -4.36 -11.10 -33.32
C SER A 453 -4.37 -9.70 -32.73
N PHE A 454 -3.86 -8.72 -33.42
CA PHE A 454 -3.76 -7.30 -33.01
C PHE A 454 -4.96 -6.48 -33.49
N ALA A 455 -5.26 -5.39 -32.80
CA ALA A 455 -6.29 -4.44 -33.20
C ALA A 455 -5.97 -3.67 -34.51
N GLY A 456 -4.70 -3.66 -34.95
CA GLY A 456 -4.24 -2.99 -36.15
C GLY A 456 -3.36 -3.88 -37.02
N ASP A 457 -3.23 -3.56 -38.34
CA ASP A 457 -2.38 -4.29 -39.28
C ASP A 457 -0.90 -4.18 -38.89
N ILE A 458 -0.16 -5.29 -39.01
CA ILE A 458 1.27 -5.38 -38.77
C ILE A 458 2.01 -4.90 -40.03
N LEU A 459 2.94 -3.95 -39.86
CA LEU A 459 3.85 -3.49 -40.90
C LEU A 459 5.17 -4.26 -40.93
N SER A 460 5.66 -4.66 -39.75
CA SER A 460 6.85 -5.48 -39.59
C SER A 460 6.80 -6.22 -38.27
N ALA A 461 7.39 -7.41 -38.19
CA ALA A 461 7.56 -8.16 -36.98
C ALA A 461 8.90 -8.89 -36.98
N ASN A 462 9.61 -8.85 -35.85
CA ASN A 462 10.85 -9.57 -35.63
C ASN A 462 10.79 -10.32 -34.30
N GLU A 463 11.42 -11.46 -34.22
CA GLU A 463 11.74 -12.09 -32.96
C GLU A 463 12.94 -11.37 -32.33
N ALA A 464 12.90 -11.16 -31.02
CA ALA A 464 13.93 -10.45 -30.27
C ALA A 464 14.33 -11.23 -29.02
N ASP A 465 15.51 -10.93 -28.50
CA ASP A 465 15.96 -11.40 -27.18
C ASP A 465 15.37 -10.56 -26.03
N GLY A 466 15.73 -10.90 -24.80
CA GLY A 466 15.28 -10.18 -23.60
C GLY A 466 15.75 -8.71 -23.55
N THR A 467 16.79 -8.34 -24.28
CA THR A 467 17.32 -6.97 -24.39
C THR A 467 16.78 -6.20 -25.60
N GLU A 468 15.76 -6.74 -26.29
CA GLU A 468 15.09 -6.18 -27.48
C GLU A 468 15.97 -6.15 -28.76
N LYS A 469 17.05 -6.89 -28.82
CA LYS A 469 17.82 -7.09 -30.04
C LYS A 469 17.13 -8.09 -30.95
N ASN A 470 16.98 -7.74 -32.23
CA ASN A 470 16.41 -8.66 -33.21
C ASN A 470 17.30 -9.89 -33.40
N ILE A 471 16.71 -11.08 -33.28
CA ILE A 471 17.38 -12.38 -33.46
C ILE A 471 16.83 -13.15 -34.65
N GLY A 472 15.71 -12.75 -35.24
CA GLY A 472 15.12 -13.39 -36.41
C GLY A 472 13.90 -12.63 -36.92
N ASN A 473 13.43 -13.03 -38.11
CA ASN A 473 12.17 -12.52 -38.66
C ASN A 473 10.99 -13.32 -38.06
N ALA A 474 9.92 -12.64 -37.73
CA ALA A 474 8.67 -13.28 -37.31
C ALA A 474 7.68 -13.36 -38.50
N THR A 475 6.94 -14.44 -38.61
CA THR A 475 5.93 -14.64 -39.64
C THR A 475 4.61 -13.98 -39.25
N PHE A 476 4.06 -13.15 -40.13
CA PHE A 476 2.77 -12.50 -39.93
C PHE A 476 1.96 -12.37 -41.23
N ASN A 477 0.64 -12.21 -41.06
CA ASN A 477 -0.27 -11.92 -42.18
C ASN A 477 -1.35 -10.94 -41.68
N SER A 478 -1.47 -9.78 -42.32
CA SER A 478 -2.36 -8.69 -41.88
C SER A 478 -2.11 -8.30 -40.42
N ASN A 479 -3.07 -8.53 -39.54
CA ASN A 479 -2.98 -8.27 -38.12
C ASN A 479 -2.63 -9.48 -37.25
N GLN A 480 -2.20 -10.60 -37.85
CA GLN A 480 -1.95 -11.87 -37.19
C GLN A 480 -0.46 -12.23 -37.18
N LEU A 481 0.13 -12.40 -36.02
CA LEU A 481 1.48 -12.90 -35.80
C LEU A 481 1.45 -14.38 -35.47
N GLN A 482 2.24 -15.20 -36.21
CA GLN A 482 2.36 -16.64 -35.95
C GLN A 482 3.41 -16.93 -34.91
N ILE A 483 3.14 -17.86 -34.00
CA ILE A 483 4.02 -18.25 -32.90
C ILE A 483 4.22 -19.77 -32.88
N HIS A 484 5.48 -20.19 -32.70
CA HIS A 484 5.88 -21.54 -32.38
C HIS A 484 6.67 -21.53 -31.08
N ILE A 485 6.21 -22.16 -30.03
CA ILE A 485 6.80 -22.03 -28.71
C ILE A 485 7.02 -23.39 -28.04
N LYS A 486 8.16 -23.55 -27.39
CA LYS A 486 8.53 -24.76 -26.65
C LYS A 486 7.86 -24.79 -25.28
N PRO A 487 7.77 -25.97 -24.62
CA PRO A 487 7.27 -26.08 -23.26
C PRO A 487 7.97 -25.10 -22.30
N TYR A 488 7.18 -24.39 -21.50
CA TYR A 488 7.65 -23.44 -20.47
C TYR A 488 8.66 -22.40 -20.96
N SER A 489 8.69 -22.09 -22.26
CA SER A 489 9.62 -21.08 -22.78
C SER A 489 8.96 -19.72 -22.97
N ILE A 490 9.83 -18.69 -23.04
CA ILE A 490 9.46 -17.31 -23.31
C ILE A 490 9.86 -16.98 -24.73
N GLN A 491 9.04 -16.18 -25.43
CA GLN A 491 9.43 -15.51 -26.67
C GLN A 491 9.11 -14.01 -26.60
N THR A 492 9.97 -13.22 -27.22
CA THR A 492 9.82 -11.77 -27.33
C THR A 492 9.71 -11.39 -28.80
N PHE A 493 8.75 -10.56 -29.13
CA PHE A 493 8.54 -10.03 -30.48
C PHE A 493 8.54 -8.50 -30.46
N LYS A 494 9.16 -7.89 -31.47
CA LYS A 494 9.03 -6.47 -31.78
C LYS A 494 8.10 -6.32 -32.97
N VAL A 495 7.01 -5.60 -32.79
CA VAL A 495 5.93 -5.46 -33.77
C VAL A 495 5.68 -3.99 -34.06
N ARG A 496 5.75 -3.62 -35.33
CA ARG A 496 5.33 -2.28 -35.80
C ARG A 496 3.91 -2.39 -36.35
N LEU A 497 3.00 -1.64 -35.74
CA LEU A 497 1.62 -1.57 -36.22
C LEU A 497 1.40 -0.35 -37.12
N LYS A 498 0.49 -0.48 -38.06
CA LYS A 498 -0.01 0.63 -38.84
C LYS A 498 -0.70 1.63 -37.92
N LYS A 499 -0.25 2.90 -37.95
CA LYS A 499 -0.89 3.98 -37.19
C LYS A 499 -2.33 4.13 -37.67
N SER A 500 -3.30 4.00 -36.80
CA SER A 500 -4.69 4.35 -37.13
C SER A 500 -4.77 5.87 -37.25
N MET A 501 -5.57 6.35 -38.20
CA MET A 501 -5.90 7.77 -38.34
C MET A 501 -6.98 8.13 -37.30
N GLN A 502 -6.63 8.04 -36.03
CA GLN A 502 -7.51 8.49 -34.94
C GLN A 502 -7.36 10.01 -34.77
N PRO A 503 -8.42 10.72 -34.33
CA PRO A 503 -8.31 12.13 -34.01
C PRO A 503 -7.20 12.33 -32.99
N ASP A 504 -6.27 13.23 -33.31
CA ASP A 504 -5.19 13.60 -32.40
C ASP A 504 -5.78 14.47 -31.29
N TYR A 505 -6.17 13.84 -30.18
CA TYR A 505 -6.63 14.55 -28.96
C TYR A 505 -5.39 15.17 -28.28
N ARG A 506 -4.82 16.21 -28.89
CA ARG A 506 -3.79 17.00 -28.24
C ARG A 506 -4.45 18.05 -27.40
N SER A 507 -4.14 18.00 -26.10
CA SER A 507 -4.44 19.11 -25.21
C SER A 507 -3.51 20.27 -25.56
N GLU A 508 -4.07 21.47 -25.63
CA GLU A 508 -3.28 22.71 -25.78
C GLU A 508 -2.91 23.18 -24.38
N TYR A 509 -1.64 23.48 -24.19
CA TYR A 509 -1.12 23.94 -22.91
C TYR A 509 -0.53 25.34 -23.04
N ALA A 510 -0.72 26.18 -22.03
CA ALA A 510 -0.08 27.49 -21.91
C ALA A 510 0.42 27.71 -20.47
N ASN A 511 1.65 28.20 -20.36
CA ASN A 511 2.19 28.59 -19.05
C ASN A 511 1.39 29.78 -18.50
N LEU A 512 1.01 29.71 -17.20
CA LEU A 512 0.42 30.82 -16.47
C LEU A 512 1.48 31.38 -15.51
N SER A 513 1.91 32.61 -15.76
CA SER A 513 2.92 33.27 -14.93
C SER A 513 2.40 33.50 -13.50
N LEU A 514 3.21 33.16 -12.52
CA LEU A 514 2.96 33.37 -11.10
C LEU A 514 3.78 34.57 -10.58
N ASN A 515 3.23 35.32 -9.65
CA ASN A 515 3.94 36.40 -8.97
C ASN A 515 4.72 35.81 -7.79
N TYR A 516 5.93 35.32 -8.05
CA TYR A 516 6.78 34.73 -7.03
C TYR A 516 7.19 35.71 -5.94
N ASP A 517 7.07 35.33 -4.68
CA ASP A 517 7.39 36.12 -3.49
C ASP A 517 8.21 35.37 -2.44
N ARG A 518 8.60 34.09 -2.74
CA ARG A 518 9.39 33.24 -1.84
C ARG A 518 10.55 32.59 -2.58
N LYS A 519 11.76 32.63 -2.01
CA LYS A 519 12.92 31.87 -2.45
C LYS A 519 12.84 30.50 -1.80
N CYS A 520 12.46 29.47 -2.57
CA CYS A 520 12.15 28.14 -2.06
C CYS A 520 13.33 27.18 -2.12
N ALA A 521 14.36 27.48 -2.92
CA ALA A 521 15.51 26.62 -3.15
C ALA A 521 16.82 27.37 -2.93
N SER A 522 17.84 26.66 -2.49
CA SER A 522 19.21 27.15 -2.34
C SER A 522 20.23 26.18 -2.92
N PHE A 523 21.36 26.73 -3.39
CA PHE A 523 22.49 25.94 -3.84
C PHE A 523 23.41 25.55 -2.68
N ASN A 524 24.20 24.50 -2.86
CA ASN A 524 25.14 23.97 -1.86
C ASN A 524 26.09 25.02 -1.30
N GLU A 525 26.54 25.97 -2.13
CA GLU A 525 27.42 27.06 -1.71
C GLU A 525 26.70 28.15 -0.91
N PHE A 526 25.36 28.21 -1.02
CA PHE A 526 24.52 29.31 -0.50
C PHE A 526 23.27 28.80 0.23
N ARG A 527 23.39 27.69 1.00
CA ARG A 527 22.29 27.00 1.67
C ARG A 527 21.40 27.92 2.51
N GLY A 528 21.96 28.94 3.15
CA GLY A 528 21.21 29.88 4.00
C GLY A 528 20.44 30.98 3.25
N GLU A 529 20.54 31.08 1.93
CA GLU A 529 19.88 32.15 1.16
C GLU A 529 18.41 31.91 0.88
N ALA A 530 17.90 30.71 1.12
CA ALA A 530 16.50 30.36 0.95
C ALA A 530 15.86 29.91 2.26
N ASN A 531 14.56 30.17 2.40
CA ASN A 531 13.78 29.77 3.55
C ASN A 531 12.38 29.38 3.06
N PHE A 532 12.23 28.11 2.73
CA PHE A 532 10.93 27.59 2.36
C PHE A 532 10.07 27.32 3.61
N GLU A 533 10.67 26.70 4.64
CA GLU A 533 10.01 26.40 5.90
C GLU A 533 11.03 26.38 7.03
N SER A 534 10.87 27.25 8.03
CA SER A 534 11.67 27.27 9.29
C SER A 534 13.19 27.15 9.12
N GLY A 535 13.75 27.75 8.06
CA GLY A 535 15.20 27.69 7.75
C GLY A 535 15.58 26.57 6.80
N TYR A 536 14.63 25.73 6.36
CA TYR A 536 14.84 24.69 5.36
C TYR A 536 14.40 25.11 3.97
N SER A 537 15.02 24.50 2.95
CA SER A 537 14.72 24.75 1.53
C SER A 537 14.93 23.52 0.66
N TYR A 538 14.42 23.56 -0.57
CA TYR A 538 14.77 22.55 -1.58
C TYR A 538 16.23 22.70 -2.01
N ALA A 539 16.86 21.55 -2.35
CA ALA A 539 18.19 21.55 -2.98
C ALA A 539 18.06 21.99 -4.45
N ALA A 540 18.59 23.16 -4.80
CA ALA A 540 18.46 23.76 -6.13
C ALA A 540 19.15 22.92 -7.22
N GLU A 541 20.22 22.19 -6.87
CA GLU A 541 20.94 21.27 -7.77
C GLU A 541 20.04 20.15 -8.29
N LEU A 542 19.08 19.71 -7.50
CA LEU A 542 18.19 18.61 -7.85
C LEU A 542 16.95 19.08 -8.62
N LEU A 543 16.63 20.38 -8.61
CA LEU A 543 15.45 20.89 -9.30
C LEU A 543 15.68 20.94 -10.80
N PRO A 544 14.79 20.38 -11.64
CA PRO A 544 14.83 20.60 -13.07
C PRO A 544 14.27 22.00 -13.44
N ASP A 545 14.53 22.49 -14.64
CA ASP A 545 13.93 23.73 -15.12
C ASP A 545 12.47 23.54 -15.54
N SER A 546 12.11 22.31 -15.90
CA SER A 546 10.75 21.94 -16.29
C SER A 546 10.39 20.53 -15.82
N ILE A 547 9.14 20.34 -15.48
CA ILE A 547 8.57 19.06 -15.05
C ILE A 547 7.44 18.68 -16.01
N PHE A 548 7.44 17.44 -16.49
CA PHE A 548 6.38 16.90 -17.35
C PHE A 548 5.68 15.77 -16.60
N ILE A 549 4.42 15.97 -16.23
CA ILE A 549 3.61 14.98 -15.54
C ILE A 549 2.35 14.68 -16.33
N ASN A 550 2.23 13.44 -16.84
CA ASN A 550 1.10 12.99 -17.63
C ASN A 550 0.80 13.96 -18.81
N GLN A 551 1.86 14.33 -19.56
CA GLN A 551 1.86 15.25 -20.69
C GLN A 551 1.65 16.73 -20.36
N VAL A 552 1.35 17.10 -19.10
CA VAL A 552 1.22 18.50 -18.68
C VAL A 552 2.62 19.07 -18.43
N PRO A 553 3.05 20.13 -19.15
CA PRO A 553 4.32 20.80 -18.92
C PRO A 553 4.20 21.80 -17.77
N PHE A 554 5.21 21.88 -16.92
CA PHE A 554 5.37 22.89 -15.87
C PHE A 554 6.77 23.50 -15.99
N HIS A 555 6.85 24.83 -16.01
CA HIS A 555 8.10 25.59 -15.99
C HIS A 555 8.29 26.18 -14.60
N LEU A 556 9.37 25.77 -13.94
CA LEU A 556 9.72 26.28 -12.61
C LEU A 556 10.36 27.67 -12.73
N GLY A 557 10.32 28.44 -11.66
CA GLY A 557 11.04 29.70 -11.55
C GLY A 557 12.55 29.50 -11.45
N GLU A 558 13.32 30.60 -11.69
CA GLU A 558 14.78 30.59 -11.58
C GLU A 558 15.23 30.15 -10.19
N LYS A 559 16.20 29.22 -10.12
CA LYS A 559 16.58 28.51 -8.89
C LYS A 559 17.25 29.40 -7.84
N ASP A 560 17.87 30.48 -8.28
CA ASP A 560 18.59 31.45 -7.44
C ASP A 560 17.77 32.71 -7.11
N SER A 561 16.48 32.74 -7.51
CA SER A 561 15.57 33.86 -7.32
C SER A 561 14.32 33.46 -6.54
N PHE A 562 13.34 34.37 -6.45
CA PHE A 562 12.00 34.01 -6.01
C PHE A 562 11.38 33.02 -7.00
N ASN A 563 11.00 31.84 -6.55
CA ASN A 563 10.55 30.72 -7.37
C ASN A 563 9.34 30.00 -6.79
N GLY A 564 8.70 30.58 -5.79
CA GLY A 564 7.43 30.15 -5.24
C GLY A 564 6.50 31.31 -4.94
N MET A 565 5.20 31.13 -5.18
CA MET A 565 4.13 32.06 -4.84
C MET A 565 3.38 31.58 -3.61
N THR A 566 3.43 32.37 -2.55
CA THR A 566 2.69 32.11 -1.30
C THR A 566 1.21 32.42 -1.48
N CYS A 567 0.32 31.54 -1.06
CA CYS A 567 -1.13 31.77 -1.13
C CYS A 567 -1.60 32.68 0.01
N LYS A 568 -1.93 33.93 -0.32
CA LYS A 568 -2.40 34.97 0.63
C LYS A 568 -3.85 35.42 0.36
N GLY A 569 -4.61 34.63 -0.44
CA GLY A 569 -5.94 34.99 -0.92
C GLY A 569 -5.91 35.82 -2.20
N ASP A 570 -4.80 35.79 -2.92
CA ASP A 570 -4.59 36.55 -4.15
C ASP A 570 -5.48 36.06 -5.28
N THR A 571 -5.74 36.94 -6.25
CA THR A 571 -6.50 36.65 -7.43
C THR A 571 -5.57 36.56 -8.65
N ILE A 572 -5.50 35.41 -9.29
CA ILE A 572 -4.82 35.21 -10.56
C ILE A 572 -5.80 35.47 -11.70
N LEU A 573 -5.47 36.40 -12.58
CA LEU A 573 -6.27 36.71 -13.78
C LEU A 573 -6.02 35.68 -14.88
N LEU A 574 -7.11 35.21 -15.48
CA LEU A 574 -7.05 34.34 -16.67
C LEU A 574 -6.91 35.19 -17.93
N PRO A 575 -6.26 34.71 -19.00
CA PRO A 575 -6.16 35.43 -20.27
C PRO A 575 -7.52 35.86 -20.80
N SER A 576 -7.59 37.08 -21.42
CA SER A 576 -8.82 37.54 -22.03
C SER A 576 -9.22 36.64 -23.20
N GLY A 577 -10.52 36.33 -23.33
CA GLY A 577 -11.01 35.36 -24.33
C GLY A 577 -10.66 33.90 -24.01
N ASN A 578 -10.45 33.61 -22.73
CA ASN A 578 -10.07 32.30 -22.24
C ASN A 578 -10.96 31.16 -22.75
N THR A 579 -10.33 30.18 -23.43
CA THR A 579 -10.94 28.91 -23.89
C THR A 579 -10.47 27.71 -23.09
N TYR A 580 -9.58 27.90 -22.12
CA TYR A 580 -9.03 26.84 -21.30
C TYR A 580 -10.11 26.25 -20.38
N THR A 581 -10.07 24.94 -20.20
CA THR A 581 -11.02 24.16 -19.41
C THR A 581 -10.47 23.78 -18.03
N ARG A 582 -9.12 23.82 -17.88
CA ARG A 582 -8.43 23.45 -16.63
C ARG A 582 -7.25 24.34 -16.32
N LEU A 583 -6.98 24.51 -15.03
CA LEU A 583 -5.69 24.93 -14.49
C LEU A 583 -5.05 23.75 -13.78
N TYR A 584 -3.84 23.39 -14.19
CA TYR A 584 -2.95 22.54 -13.42
C TYR A 584 -1.90 23.38 -12.71
N PHE A 585 -1.50 22.99 -11.50
CA PHE A 585 -0.44 23.68 -10.77
C PHE A 585 0.36 22.70 -9.90
N LEU A 586 1.61 23.07 -9.62
CA LEU A 586 2.48 22.40 -8.66
C LEU A 586 2.45 23.15 -7.35
N ALA A 587 2.19 22.45 -6.24
CA ALA A 587 2.16 23.04 -4.91
C ALA A 587 2.66 22.08 -3.84
N ALA A 588 3.06 22.64 -2.69
CA ALA A 588 3.32 21.91 -1.47
C ALA A 588 3.03 22.78 -0.24
N SER A 589 2.83 22.17 0.91
CA SER A 589 2.74 22.86 2.19
C SER A 589 4.14 23.10 2.74
N ALA A 590 4.46 24.35 3.03
CA ALA A 590 5.69 24.79 3.73
C ALA A 590 5.51 24.60 5.24
N SER A 591 5.21 23.39 5.66
CA SER A 591 5.12 22.95 7.05
C SER A 591 5.16 21.41 7.11
N ASP A 592 5.40 20.86 8.29
CA ASP A 592 5.35 19.41 8.53
C ASP A 592 3.93 18.82 8.39
N ASN A 593 2.90 19.67 8.25
CA ASN A 593 1.51 19.25 8.17
C ASN A 593 0.90 19.53 6.79
N ASP A 594 -0.06 18.68 6.42
CA ASP A 594 -0.92 18.89 5.26
C ASP A 594 -1.86 20.08 5.53
N CYS A 595 -2.15 20.84 4.47
CA CYS A 595 -3.01 22.02 4.55
C CYS A 595 -4.28 21.84 3.73
N ALA A 596 -5.45 22.00 4.35
CA ALA A 596 -6.70 22.14 3.61
C ALA A 596 -6.73 23.49 2.86
N ALA A 597 -7.18 23.47 1.61
CA ALA A 597 -7.18 24.59 0.70
C ALA A 597 -8.47 24.67 -0.12
N THR A 598 -9.07 25.85 -0.22
CA THR A 598 -10.20 26.10 -1.10
C THR A 598 -9.79 27.06 -2.21
N PHE A 599 -9.83 26.60 -3.45
CA PHE A 599 -9.61 27.39 -4.65
C PHE A 599 -10.98 27.79 -5.24
N CYS A 600 -11.16 29.08 -5.59
CA CYS A 600 -12.41 29.55 -6.19
C CYS A 600 -12.19 30.02 -7.63
N CYS A 601 -12.97 29.50 -8.57
CA CYS A 601 -12.96 29.90 -9.98
C CYS A 601 -14.39 30.28 -10.38
N GLY A 602 -14.68 31.57 -10.49
CA GLY A 602 -16.04 32.08 -10.62
C GLY A 602 -16.91 31.66 -9.42
N LYS A 603 -17.98 30.89 -9.70
CA LYS A 603 -18.86 30.33 -8.65
C LYS A 603 -18.43 28.93 -8.18
N SER A 604 -17.47 28.31 -8.87
CA SER A 604 -16.99 26.98 -8.51
C SER A 604 -15.99 27.04 -7.37
N LYS A 605 -16.12 26.13 -6.41
CA LYS A 605 -15.16 25.92 -5.33
C LYS A 605 -14.58 24.52 -5.45
N THR A 606 -13.27 24.41 -5.34
CA THR A 606 -12.55 23.14 -5.30
C THR A 606 -11.79 23.04 -3.99
N GLU A 607 -12.14 22.07 -3.18
CA GLU A 607 -11.46 21.78 -1.93
C GLU A 607 -10.36 20.73 -2.20
N LEU A 608 -9.15 21.02 -1.74
CA LEU A 608 -7.97 20.19 -1.89
C LEU A 608 -7.24 20.08 -0.55
N VAL A 609 -6.49 19.00 -0.39
CA VAL A 609 -5.49 18.89 0.69
C VAL A 609 -4.12 18.99 0.03
N ILE A 610 -3.33 19.98 0.42
CA ILE A 610 -1.97 20.20 -0.08
C ILE A 610 -1.02 19.58 0.94
N PRO A 611 -0.33 18.45 0.58
CA PRO A 611 0.52 17.76 1.53
C PRO A 611 1.77 18.55 1.91
N SER A 612 2.32 18.21 3.09
CA SER A 612 3.65 18.64 3.51
C SER A 612 4.69 18.33 2.43
N TYR A 613 5.61 19.27 2.21
CA TYR A 613 6.67 19.15 1.22
C TYR A 613 7.73 18.11 1.59
N THR A 614 7.77 17.64 2.84
CA THR A 614 8.85 16.80 3.35
C THR A 614 8.33 15.56 4.08
N GLY A 615 9.25 14.69 4.50
CA GLY A 615 8.96 13.44 5.18
C GLY A 615 8.64 12.28 4.23
N PHE A 616 8.05 11.20 4.74
CA PHE A 616 7.61 10.08 3.91
C PHE A 616 6.26 10.34 3.24
N ILE A 617 6.06 9.75 2.07
CA ILE A 617 4.74 9.75 1.38
C ILE A 617 3.74 8.89 2.14
N GLY A 618 4.20 7.86 2.82
CA GLY A 618 3.37 7.03 3.66
C GLY A 618 4.14 5.99 4.45
N GLN A 619 3.47 5.42 5.46
CA GLN A 619 3.98 4.34 6.31
C GLN A 619 2.84 3.40 6.68
N TRP A 620 3.16 2.13 7.02
CA TRP A 620 2.14 1.09 7.28
C TRP A 620 1.65 1.04 8.74
N GLY A 621 2.21 1.84 9.65
CA GLY A 621 1.86 1.79 11.07
C GLY A 621 2.55 0.64 11.80
N HIS A 622 3.86 0.62 11.77
CA HIS A 622 4.73 -0.45 12.29
C HIS A 622 4.95 -0.42 13.80
N THR A 623 4.42 0.56 14.50
CA THR A 623 4.49 0.64 15.96
C THR A 623 3.10 0.76 16.57
N ASN A 624 2.94 0.36 17.84
CA ASN A 624 1.67 0.45 18.57
C ASN A 624 1.05 1.85 18.62
N HIS A 625 1.81 2.88 18.23
CA HIS A 625 1.44 4.28 18.37
C HIS A 625 1.42 5.05 17.05
N THR A 626 1.94 4.48 15.96
CA THR A 626 1.92 5.09 14.62
C THR A 626 0.80 4.46 13.79
N LYS A 627 -0.20 5.26 13.45
CA LYS A 627 -1.21 4.86 12.45
C LYS A 627 -0.57 4.91 11.07
N GLY A 628 -0.85 3.91 10.23
CA GLY A 628 -0.49 3.96 8.83
C GLY A 628 -1.11 5.19 8.16
N TYR A 629 -0.38 5.85 7.27
CA TYR A 629 -0.84 7.01 6.52
C TYR A 629 -0.32 7.00 5.08
N LEU A 630 -1.01 7.75 4.22
CA LEU A 630 -0.64 7.96 2.83
C LEU A 630 -1.03 9.39 2.43
N LYS A 631 -0.07 10.18 1.95
CA LYS A 631 -0.33 11.49 1.33
C LYS A 631 -1.01 11.26 -0.02
N ASP A 632 -2.27 11.68 -0.15
CA ASP A 632 -3.09 11.39 -1.34
C ASP A 632 -3.07 12.55 -2.34
N ALA A 633 -1.92 12.74 -3.00
CA ALA A 633 -1.76 13.70 -4.09
C ALA A 633 -0.87 13.11 -5.20
N GLU A 634 -0.96 13.66 -6.42
CA GLU A 634 -0.12 13.25 -7.55
C GLU A 634 1.29 13.81 -7.37
N ILE A 635 2.29 12.93 -7.23
CA ILE A 635 3.68 13.31 -7.00
C ILE A 635 4.31 13.79 -8.32
N ALA A 636 4.74 15.04 -8.36
CA ALA A 636 5.39 15.64 -9.51
C ALA A 636 6.92 15.68 -9.41
N TYR A 637 7.45 15.82 -8.21
CA TYR A 637 8.88 15.89 -7.93
C TYR A 637 9.22 15.19 -6.62
N VAL A 638 10.38 14.55 -6.59
CA VAL A 638 10.98 13.91 -5.42
C VAL A 638 12.45 14.32 -5.32
N GLY A 639 12.83 15.01 -4.26
CA GLY A 639 14.20 15.31 -3.90
C GLY A 639 14.67 14.39 -2.77
N THR A 640 15.96 14.03 -2.77
CA THR A 640 16.55 13.07 -1.80
C THR A 640 16.90 13.68 -0.46
N HIS A 641 16.96 15.02 -0.39
CA HIS A 641 17.29 15.77 0.83
C HIS A 641 16.76 17.19 0.75
N ARG A 642 16.76 17.87 1.87
CA ARG A 642 16.55 19.33 1.97
C ARG A 642 17.81 20.00 2.53
N HIS A 643 17.95 21.30 2.30
CA HIS A 643 19.00 22.14 2.86
C HIS A 643 18.54 22.83 4.14
N SER A 644 19.44 22.98 5.11
CA SER A 644 19.40 24.02 6.14
C SER A 644 20.56 25.00 5.93
N SER A 645 20.70 26.03 6.77
CA SER A 645 21.75 27.02 6.61
C SER A 645 23.18 26.47 6.67
N GLY A 646 23.40 25.32 7.27
CA GLY A 646 24.73 24.75 7.50
C GLY A 646 25.02 23.45 6.74
N GLU A 647 23.98 22.69 6.38
CA GLU A 647 24.16 21.32 5.91
C GLU A 647 23.02 20.81 5.06
N ASP A 648 23.26 19.67 4.40
CA ASP A 648 22.22 18.84 3.80
C ASP A 648 21.62 17.93 4.87
N HIS A 649 20.32 17.68 4.76
CA HIS A 649 19.61 16.70 5.57
C HIS A 649 19.29 15.49 4.69
N PRO A 650 20.21 14.49 4.57
CA PRO A 650 20.01 13.31 3.75
C PRO A 650 18.80 12.52 4.22
N TYR A 651 18.05 11.95 3.26
CA TYR A 651 16.84 11.15 3.49
C TYR A 651 15.66 11.91 4.10
N GLU A 652 15.77 13.22 4.33
CA GLU A 652 14.61 14.10 4.53
C GLU A 652 14.09 14.52 3.16
N PHE A 653 13.29 13.64 2.56
CA PHE A 653 12.77 13.79 1.20
C PHE A 653 11.97 15.06 1.02
N THR A 654 12.01 15.64 -0.19
CA THR A 654 11.23 16.82 -0.55
C THR A 654 10.35 16.54 -1.77
N TYR A 655 9.13 17.08 -1.77
CA TYR A 655 8.14 16.79 -2.78
C TYR A 655 7.49 18.06 -3.33
N MET A 656 7.10 18.02 -4.62
CA MET A 656 6.07 18.88 -5.19
C MET A 656 4.93 18.00 -5.69
N PHE A 657 3.70 18.45 -5.48
CA PHE A 657 2.50 17.72 -5.87
C PHE A 657 1.74 18.46 -6.97
N LYS A 658 1.19 17.70 -7.92
CA LYS A 658 0.35 18.24 -9.00
C LYS A 658 -1.12 18.20 -8.61
N PHE A 659 -1.80 19.30 -8.89
CA PHE A 659 -3.24 19.47 -8.73
C PHE A 659 -3.87 19.99 -10.02
N GLY A 660 -5.19 19.79 -10.15
CA GLY A 660 -5.96 20.30 -11.27
C GLY A 660 -7.32 20.81 -10.80
N ILE A 661 -7.71 21.99 -11.28
CA ILE A 661 -9.03 22.57 -11.05
C ILE A 661 -9.73 22.86 -12.37
N HIS A 662 -11.04 22.67 -12.40
CA HIS A 662 -11.87 22.98 -13.56
C HIS A 662 -12.06 24.49 -13.69
N ILE A 663 -11.93 25.01 -14.91
CA ILE A 663 -12.23 26.39 -15.25
C ILE A 663 -13.62 26.46 -15.90
N PRO A 664 -14.64 27.00 -15.23
CA PRO A 664 -15.96 27.17 -15.82
C PRO A 664 -15.92 28.12 -17.01
N LYS A 665 -16.78 27.88 -18.00
CA LYS A 665 -16.88 28.74 -19.18
C LYS A 665 -17.15 30.19 -18.77
N GLY A 666 -16.35 31.13 -19.25
CA GLY A 666 -16.47 32.56 -18.98
C GLY A 666 -15.84 33.00 -17.64
N ALA A 667 -15.15 32.14 -16.93
CA ALA A 667 -14.38 32.53 -15.77
C ALA A 667 -13.20 33.42 -16.17
N THR A 668 -12.96 34.49 -15.42
CA THR A 668 -11.91 35.49 -15.70
C THR A 668 -10.79 35.48 -14.69
N SER A 669 -10.96 34.77 -13.58
CA SER A 669 -9.97 34.73 -12.50
C SER A 669 -10.11 33.51 -11.63
N ILE A 670 -9.05 33.22 -10.88
CA ILE A 670 -8.97 32.20 -9.85
C ILE A 670 -8.51 32.86 -8.56
N ILE A 671 -9.24 32.63 -7.48
CA ILE A 671 -8.89 33.12 -6.13
C ILE A 671 -8.18 31.97 -5.40
N LEU A 672 -6.97 32.25 -4.95
CA LEU A 672 -6.15 31.33 -4.16
C LEU A 672 -6.64 31.24 -2.70
N PRO A 673 -6.34 30.14 -1.99
CA PRO A 673 -6.61 30.05 -0.56
C PRO A 673 -5.83 31.11 0.23
N LYS A 674 -6.38 31.57 1.36
CA LYS A 674 -5.67 32.44 2.30
C LYS A 674 -4.94 31.60 3.34
N ASN A 675 -3.80 31.02 2.95
CA ASN A 675 -2.95 30.23 3.82
C ASN A 675 -1.49 30.34 3.36
N ASP A 676 -0.68 31.08 4.11
CA ASP A 676 0.72 31.40 3.80
C ASP A 676 1.68 30.19 3.86
N LYS A 677 1.21 29.07 4.36
CA LYS A 677 1.94 27.80 4.31
C LYS A 677 1.81 27.09 2.96
N ILE A 678 0.84 27.46 2.14
CA ILE A 678 0.68 26.86 0.80
C ILE A 678 1.47 27.67 -0.22
N VAL A 679 2.37 27.02 -0.94
CA VAL A 679 3.22 27.61 -1.97
C VAL A 679 2.99 26.95 -3.31
N LEU A 680 2.78 27.75 -4.36
CA LEU A 680 2.68 27.34 -5.75
C LEU A 680 4.02 27.56 -6.45
N PHE A 681 4.52 26.52 -7.18
CA PHE A 681 5.80 26.57 -7.91
C PHE A 681 5.64 26.81 -9.41
N ALA A 682 4.58 26.33 -10.02
CA ALA A 682 4.27 26.51 -11.43
C ALA A 682 2.78 26.32 -11.68
N ALA A 683 2.29 26.91 -12.76
CA ALA A 683 0.91 26.80 -13.19
C ALA A 683 0.79 26.68 -14.72
N THR A 684 -0.11 25.79 -15.18
CA THR A 684 -0.31 25.52 -16.60
C THR A 684 -1.80 25.47 -16.93
N LEU A 685 -2.25 26.31 -17.83
CA LEU A 685 -3.58 26.27 -18.40
C LEU A 685 -3.68 25.18 -19.46
N ALA A 686 -4.78 24.45 -19.48
CA ALA A 686 -5.02 23.40 -20.45
C ALA A 686 -6.40 23.55 -21.09
N ASN A 687 -6.43 23.40 -22.43
CA ASN A 687 -7.67 23.23 -23.18
C ASN A 687 -7.82 21.75 -23.49
N GLU A 688 -8.62 21.06 -22.68
CA GLU A 688 -8.82 19.61 -22.75
C GLU A 688 -10.29 19.29 -23.04
N ASN A 689 -10.49 18.42 -24.02
CA ASN A 689 -11.81 17.86 -24.37
C ASN A 689 -11.94 16.38 -23.98
N LEU A 690 -11.08 15.91 -23.06
CA LEU A 690 -11.15 14.54 -22.53
C LEU A 690 -12.22 14.41 -21.43
N PRO A 691 -12.90 13.26 -21.34
CA PRO A 691 -13.88 13.03 -20.28
C PRO A 691 -13.25 13.05 -18.90
N GLU A 692 -14.06 13.32 -17.90
CA GLU A 692 -13.69 13.06 -16.52
C GLU A 692 -13.64 11.55 -16.28
N VAL A 693 -12.52 11.07 -15.72
CA VAL A 693 -12.33 9.67 -15.36
C VAL A 693 -11.80 9.61 -13.94
N THR A 694 -12.51 8.87 -13.10
CA THR A 694 -12.11 8.62 -11.72
C THR A 694 -11.96 7.12 -11.47
N ALA A 695 -10.97 6.72 -10.70
CA ALA A 695 -10.83 5.33 -10.31
C ALA A 695 -12.06 4.91 -9.49
N ALA A 696 -12.72 3.84 -9.95
CA ALA A 696 -13.87 3.20 -9.32
C ALA A 696 -13.49 1.84 -8.70
N SER A 697 -12.23 1.60 -8.49
CA SER A 697 -11.65 0.49 -7.72
C SER A 697 -10.29 0.91 -7.18
N ARG A 698 -9.79 0.21 -6.18
CA ARG A 698 -8.41 0.43 -5.71
C ARG A 698 -7.43 0.10 -6.82
N LEU A 699 -6.56 1.05 -7.19
CA LEU A 699 -5.55 0.85 -8.23
C LEU A 699 -4.36 0.02 -7.73
N PHE A 700 -4.02 0.16 -6.46
CA PHE A 700 -3.03 -0.66 -5.75
C PHE A 700 -3.53 -0.98 -4.34
N ARG A 701 -2.92 -1.97 -3.69
CA ARG A 701 -3.25 -2.35 -2.31
C ARG A 701 -2.23 -1.74 -1.36
N THR A 702 -2.70 -1.35 -0.19
CA THR A 702 -1.87 -1.00 0.97
C THR A 702 -2.50 -1.57 2.22
N ALA A 703 -1.71 -1.80 3.26
CA ALA A 703 -2.20 -2.16 4.58
C ALA A 703 -2.90 -0.98 5.30
N ILE A 704 -2.85 0.21 4.72
CA ILE A 704 -3.42 1.44 5.30
C ILE A 704 -4.95 1.40 5.16
N LYS A 705 -5.65 1.55 6.29
CA LYS A 705 -7.12 1.68 6.31
C LYS A 705 -7.54 3.13 6.00
N GLY A 706 -8.26 3.30 4.91
CA GLY A 706 -8.83 4.60 4.51
C GLY A 706 -7.84 5.52 3.78
N ASN A 707 -8.33 6.62 3.26
CA ASN A 707 -7.51 7.72 2.75
C ASN A 707 -7.19 8.63 3.95
N HIS A 708 -6.14 8.34 4.68
CA HIS A 708 -5.63 9.26 5.67
C HIS A 708 -4.70 10.25 4.96
N THR A 709 -5.26 11.38 4.55
CA THR A 709 -4.48 12.57 4.23
C THR A 709 -3.94 13.12 5.54
N GLY A 710 -2.64 13.25 5.64
CA GLY A 710 -1.93 13.81 6.79
C GLY A 710 -0.93 12.84 7.39
N VAL A 711 0.27 13.35 7.66
CA VAL A 711 1.15 12.72 8.66
C VAL A 711 0.32 12.68 9.94
N PRO A 712 0.24 11.55 10.67
CA PRO A 712 -0.35 11.57 11.99
C PRO A 712 0.43 12.61 12.78
N THR A 713 -0.13 13.79 12.98
CA THR A 713 0.35 14.67 14.03
C THR A 713 0.22 13.87 15.31
N ASP A 714 1.29 13.80 16.08
CA ASP A 714 1.24 13.31 17.45
C ASP A 714 -0.06 13.79 18.07
N ASP A 715 -0.87 12.89 18.56
CA ASP A 715 -2.27 13.08 18.94
C ASP A 715 -2.48 14.37 19.73
N ASN A 716 -3.08 15.34 19.12
CA ASN A 716 -3.53 16.61 19.62
C ASN A 716 -2.67 17.83 19.23
N PRO A 717 -3.02 18.56 18.14
CA PRO A 717 -2.32 19.80 17.74
C PRO A 717 -2.44 20.92 18.78
N ASN A 718 -3.19 20.72 19.87
CA ASN A 718 -3.36 21.68 20.96
C ASN A 718 -2.47 21.38 22.18
N LYS A 719 -1.62 20.35 22.15
CA LYS A 719 -0.66 20.08 23.23
C LYS A 719 0.60 20.93 23.06
N GLU A 720 0.64 22.05 23.73
CA GLU A 720 1.83 22.86 23.88
C GLU A 720 2.84 22.13 24.78
N ASN A 721 3.99 21.66 24.19
CA ASN A 721 5.09 21.10 24.98
C ASN A 721 5.81 22.22 25.72
N LEU A 722 5.67 22.24 27.03
CA LEU A 722 6.21 23.27 27.93
C LEU A 722 7.73 23.19 28.09
N LEU A 723 8.36 22.05 27.80
CA LEU A 723 9.79 21.84 27.97
C LEU A 723 10.63 22.41 26.82
N LYS A 724 10.06 22.69 25.66
CA LYS A 724 10.78 23.31 24.52
C LYS A 724 11.48 24.62 24.83
N THR A 725 10.99 25.38 25.81
CA THR A 725 11.54 26.67 26.22
C THR A 725 11.96 26.68 27.69
N ALA A 726 11.98 25.51 28.33
CA ALA A 726 12.37 25.39 29.74
C ALA A 726 13.89 25.47 29.92
N GLU A 727 14.33 26.05 31.02
CA GLU A 727 15.71 26.05 31.45
C GLU A 727 16.01 24.76 32.28
N ILE A 728 17.11 24.07 31.99
CA ILE A 728 17.59 22.95 32.80
C ILE A 728 18.35 23.52 33.99
N LEU A 729 17.86 23.26 35.19
CA LEU A 729 18.43 23.79 36.44
C LEU A 729 19.48 22.87 37.03
N SER A 730 19.21 21.57 37.07
CA SER A 730 20.10 20.56 37.64
C SER A 730 19.78 19.18 37.10
N TYR A 731 20.77 18.29 37.17
CA TYR A 731 20.65 16.92 36.75
C TYR A 731 21.63 16.00 37.50
N SER A 732 21.34 14.69 37.52
CA SER A 732 22.18 13.72 38.19
C SER A 732 23.54 13.50 37.52
N GLY A 733 23.58 13.52 36.18
CA GLY A 733 24.79 13.31 35.39
C GLY A 733 24.52 13.14 33.90
N TYR A 734 25.57 12.89 33.15
CA TYR A 734 25.50 12.42 31.75
C TYR A 734 26.75 11.59 31.38
N ALA A 735 26.61 10.66 30.47
CA ALA A 735 27.65 9.70 30.10
C ALA A 735 28.81 10.37 29.32
N ASN A 736 28.47 11.28 28.39
CA ASN A 736 29.45 11.96 27.54
C ASN A 736 28.86 13.26 26.97
N PRO A 737 29.65 14.14 26.32
CA PRO A 737 29.17 15.43 25.80
C PRO A 737 28.08 15.35 24.72
N TYR A 738 27.88 14.18 24.10
CA TYR A 738 26.87 13.94 23.06
C TYR A 738 25.58 13.31 23.60
N GLU A 739 25.46 13.12 24.93
CA GLU A 739 24.32 12.50 25.61
C GLU A 739 23.90 13.32 26.84
N LYS A 740 23.89 14.66 26.71
CA LYS A 740 23.50 15.61 27.76
C LYS A 740 22.00 15.70 27.94
N PRO A 741 21.50 16.22 29.10
CA PRO A 741 20.08 16.39 29.35
C PRO A 741 19.33 17.25 28.31
N GLU A 742 19.99 18.21 27.66
CA GLU A 742 19.40 19.05 26.63
C GLU A 742 18.86 18.23 25.43
N TYR A 743 19.46 17.08 25.15
CA TYR A 743 19.08 16.20 24.04
C TYR A 743 17.79 15.40 24.28
N MET A 744 17.25 15.41 25.51
CA MET A 744 15.94 14.78 25.76
C MET A 744 14.75 15.73 25.61
N ILE A 745 14.98 16.99 25.28
CA ILE A 745 13.93 18.02 25.08
C ILE A 745 14.09 18.79 23.77
N ASP A 746 15.06 18.41 22.94
CA ASP A 746 15.40 19.13 21.71
C ASP A 746 14.45 18.83 20.52
N GLY A 747 13.58 17.83 20.67
CA GLY A 747 12.62 17.40 19.64
C GLY A 747 13.27 16.52 18.57
N ASN A 748 14.53 16.11 18.74
CA ASN A 748 15.26 15.27 17.82
C ASN A 748 15.30 13.83 18.34
N LYS A 749 14.64 12.92 17.65
CA LYS A 749 14.53 11.50 18.04
C LYS A 749 15.83 10.70 17.84
N ASP A 750 16.87 11.33 17.29
CA ASP A 750 18.19 10.70 17.06
C ASP A 750 19.20 11.08 18.16
N THR A 751 18.86 12.01 19.04
CA THR A 751 19.64 12.43 20.21
C THR A 751 18.98 11.96 21.50
N LYS A 752 19.78 11.78 22.56
CA LYS A 752 19.29 11.31 23.85
C LYS A 752 20.08 11.86 25.03
N TRP A 753 19.47 11.84 26.20
CA TRP A 753 20.16 11.88 27.47
C TRP A 753 20.51 10.47 27.92
N CYS A 754 21.78 10.27 28.32
CA CYS A 754 22.22 9.03 28.98
C CYS A 754 22.96 9.39 30.26
N ASP A 755 22.52 8.85 31.39
CA ASP A 755 23.20 8.98 32.69
C ASP A 755 23.58 7.59 33.22
N THR A 756 24.89 7.37 33.37
CA THR A 756 25.48 6.12 33.87
C THR A 756 25.80 6.20 35.36
N GLY A 757 25.30 7.22 36.06
CA GLY A 757 25.48 7.45 37.49
C GLY A 757 24.72 6.48 38.40
N MET A 758 24.72 6.80 39.66
CA MET A 758 23.92 6.01 40.64
C MET A 758 22.47 6.45 40.63
N THR A 759 21.53 5.52 40.67
CA THR A 759 20.08 5.79 40.84
C THR A 759 19.77 6.40 42.19
N PRO A 760 18.79 7.30 42.28
CA PRO A 760 17.90 7.74 41.21
C PRO A 760 18.54 8.81 40.29
N ASN A 761 18.33 8.64 38.98
CA ASN A 761 18.72 9.65 38.01
C ASN A 761 17.62 10.72 37.91
N TYR A 762 17.99 11.99 37.65
CA TYR A 762 17.00 13.05 37.56
C TYR A 762 17.46 14.21 36.67
N VAL A 763 16.45 14.95 36.15
CA VAL A 763 16.64 16.25 35.49
C VAL A 763 15.56 17.20 35.97
N ASP A 764 15.95 18.44 36.34
CA ASP A 764 15.08 19.51 36.84
C ASP A 764 14.97 20.63 35.79
N PHE A 765 13.74 21.10 35.59
CA PHE A 765 13.41 22.15 34.62
C PHE A 765 12.70 23.33 35.27
N ASP A 766 12.98 24.56 34.85
CA ASP A 766 12.20 25.77 35.14
C ASP A 766 11.38 26.18 33.88
N LEU A 767 10.08 26.18 33.97
CA LEU A 767 9.16 26.62 32.93
C LEU A 767 9.03 28.18 32.85
N GLY A 768 9.84 28.92 33.64
CA GLY A 768 9.89 30.38 33.72
C GLY A 768 8.72 30.99 34.50
N LYS A 769 7.57 30.37 34.50
CA LYS A 769 6.38 30.75 35.26
C LYS A 769 5.53 29.55 35.60
N GLN A 770 4.61 29.69 36.54
CA GLN A 770 3.64 28.65 36.84
C GLN A 770 2.79 28.33 35.61
N GLN A 771 2.69 27.07 35.26
CA GLN A 771 1.96 26.52 34.12
C GLN A 771 0.93 25.49 34.61
N HIS A 772 -0.11 25.32 33.82
CA HIS A 772 -1.05 24.21 33.94
C HIS A 772 -0.45 22.97 33.28
N ILE A 773 -0.41 21.86 34.00
CA ILE A 773 0.13 20.58 33.50
C ILE A 773 -1.03 19.59 33.39
N SER A 774 -1.30 19.07 32.19
CA SER A 774 -2.36 18.10 31.93
C SER A 774 -1.83 16.69 31.63
N GLY A 775 -0.60 16.58 31.14
CA GLY A 775 -0.02 15.29 30.76
C GLY A 775 1.47 15.38 30.43
N TRP A 776 2.07 14.24 30.09
CA TRP A 776 3.48 14.10 29.77
C TRP A 776 3.76 12.89 28.89
N LYS A 777 4.94 12.90 28.23
CA LYS A 777 5.39 11.85 27.35
C LYS A 777 6.86 11.55 27.61
N LEU A 778 7.22 10.27 27.51
CA LEU A 778 8.58 9.77 27.63
C LEU A 778 8.87 8.80 26.48
N ILE A 779 9.98 9.02 25.78
CA ILE A 779 10.52 8.09 24.79
C ILE A 779 11.86 7.60 25.31
N ASN A 780 11.94 6.29 25.57
CA ASN A 780 13.12 5.62 26.08
C ASN A 780 14.06 5.17 24.96
N ALA A 781 15.18 4.56 25.30
CA ALA A 781 16.11 3.95 24.35
C ALA A 781 15.79 2.46 24.05
N GLY A 782 14.50 2.11 24.08
CA GLY A 782 14.04 0.75 23.81
C GLY A 782 14.25 0.29 22.37
N GLU A 783 14.49 1.23 21.44
CA GLU A 783 14.91 0.92 20.08
C GLU A 783 16.36 0.45 19.98
N GLU A 784 17.21 0.83 20.93
CA GLU A 784 18.58 0.31 21.03
C GLU A 784 18.59 -1.07 21.71
N SER A 785 17.84 -1.21 22.80
CA SER A 785 17.64 -2.46 23.53
C SER A 785 16.40 -2.35 24.40
N HIS A 786 15.57 -3.39 24.44
CA HIS A 786 14.41 -3.46 25.34
C HIS A 786 14.84 -3.30 26.83
N SER A 787 16.03 -3.76 27.21
CA SER A 787 16.56 -3.58 28.56
C SER A 787 16.72 -2.10 28.93
N TYR A 788 16.90 -1.18 27.97
CA TYR A 788 17.07 0.27 28.20
C TYR A 788 15.74 1.03 28.37
N VAL A 789 14.64 0.35 28.40
CA VAL A 789 13.33 0.95 28.72
C VAL A 789 13.27 1.24 30.21
N THR A 790 13.07 2.51 30.58
CA THR A 790 12.86 2.94 31.98
C THR A 790 11.66 2.20 32.58
N LYS A 791 11.90 1.38 33.60
CA LYS A 791 10.89 0.56 34.29
C LYS A 791 10.08 1.36 35.31
N GLY A 792 10.71 2.32 35.98
CA GLY A 792 10.06 3.15 36.98
C GLY A 792 10.56 4.58 37.03
N CYS A 793 9.63 5.55 37.00
CA CYS A 793 9.94 6.98 37.13
C CYS A 793 8.77 7.78 37.70
N PHE A 794 9.06 9.00 38.14
CA PHE A 794 8.10 9.96 38.64
C PHE A 794 8.18 11.26 37.86
N LEU A 795 7.01 11.81 37.51
CA LEU A 795 6.87 13.24 37.20
C LEU A 795 6.58 13.99 38.51
N GLN A 796 7.41 14.95 38.84
CA GLN A 796 7.25 15.76 40.03
C GLN A 796 7.17 17.25 39.67
N GLY A 797 6.50 18.05 40.51
CA GLY A 797 6.37 19.48 40.32
C GLY A 797 6.35 20.26 41.63
N LYS A 798 6.77 21.57 41.55
CA LYS A 798 6.67 22.54 42.62
C LYS A 798 6.55 23.97 42.06
N ASN A 799 6.18 24.96 42.90
CA ASN A 799 6.00 26.34 42.47
C ASN A 799 7.11 27.28 42.92
N HIS A 800 7.79 26.99 44.04
CA HIS A 800 8.93 27.75 44.54
C HIS A 800 10.17 26.89 44.68
N PRO A 801 11.37 27.44 44.54
CA PRO A 801 12.63 26.68 44.68
C PRO A 801 12.74 25.94 46.01
N ASP A 802 12.29 26.56 47.11
CA ASP A 802 12.41 26.02 48.44
C ASP A 802 11.30 25.03 48.87
N GLU A 803 10.32 24.77 47.96
CA GLU A 803 9.27 23.80 48.22
C GLU A 803 9.78 22.36 47.99
N GLU A 804 9.20 21.42 48.75
CA GLU A 804 9.39 20.02 48.51
C GLU A 804 8.75 19.56 47.21
N TRP A 805 9.40 18.62 46.51
CA TRP A 805 8.89 18.04 45.27
C TRP A 805 7.61 17.24 45.52
N LYS A 806 6.54 17.53 44.84
CA LYS A 806 5.27 16.80 44.85
C LYS A 806 5.16 15.88 43.65
N THR A 807 4.85 14.62 43.85
CA THR A 807 4.60 13.67 42.77
C THR A 807 3.28 14.04 42.08
N LEU A 808 3.35 14.33 40.78
CA LEU A 808 2.19 14.59 39.90
C LEU A 808 1.69 13.31 39.25
N ASP A 809 2.61 12.44 38.85
CA ASP A 809 2.34 11.11 38.31
C ASP A 809 3.53 10.18 38.52
N ARG A 810 3.29 8.87 38.45
CA ARG A 810 4.34 7.86 38.54
C ARG A 810 4.09 6.69 37.62
N ILE A 811 5.17 6.05 37.23
CA ILE A 811 5.18 4.81 36.47
C ILE A 811 5.95 3.78 37.27
N ASP A 812 5.34 2.59 37.46
CA ASP A 812 5.96 1.40 38.05
C ASP A 812 5.77 0.22 37.07
N GLY A 813 6.84 -0.51 36.76
CA GLY A 813 6.77 -1.71 35.92
C GLY A 813 6.52 -1.44 34.43
N ASN A 814 6.95 -0.29 33.92
CA ASN A 814 6.83 0.00 32.48
C ASN A 814 7.73 -0.92 31.65
N SER A 815 7.20 -1.42 30.55
CA SER A 815 7.92 -2.18 29.52
C SER A 815 7.82 -1.56 28.12
N ARG A 816 7.21 -0.36 28.01
CA ARG A 816 6.97 0.32 26.72
C ARG A 816 8.04 1.34 26.44
N ASN A 817 8.57 1.35 25.20
CA ASN A 817 9.54 2.35 24.78
C ASN A 817 8.98 3.77 24.79
N LYS A 818 7.77 3.97 24.28
CA LYS A 818 7.03 5.24 24.34
C LYS A 818 5.92 5.17 25.37
N VAL A 819 5.88 6.11 26.28
CA VAL A 819 4.84 6.29 27.28
C VAL A 819 4.25 7.67 27.16
N GLU A 820 2.94 7.78 27.02
CA GLU A 820 2.19 9.04 27.03
C GLU A 820 1.05 8.91 28.03
N ARG A 821 0.96 9.89 28.92
CA ARG A 821 0.02 9.83 30.04
C ARG A 821 -0.67 11.17 30.25
N GLN A 822 -1.96 11.12 30.56
CA GLN A 822 -2.71 12.23 31.16
C GLN A 822 -2.54 12.17 32.66
N LEU A 823 -2.38 13.32 33.31
CA LEU A 823 -2.37 13.36 34.77
C LEU A 823 -3.74 12.91 35.33
N PRO A 824 -3.77 12.15 36.46
CA PRO A 824 -5.01 11.81 37.13
C PRO A 824 -5.87 13.02 37.49
N GLN A 825 -5.21 14.13 37.85
CA GLN A 825 -5.79 15.47 37.98
C GLN A 825 -4.79 16.51 37.46
N PRO A 826 -5.23 17.49 36.67
CA PRO A 826 -4.37 18.59 36.24
C PRO A 826 -3.70 19.30 37.41
N ALA A 827 -2.43 19.63 37.25
CA ALA A 827 -1.62 20.28 38.29
C ALA A 827 -1.12 21.65 37.85
N GLN A 828 -0.71 22.46 38.82
CA GLN A 828 -0.04 23.75 38.60
C GLN A 828 1.40 23.65 39.10
N ALA A 829 2.36 23.89 38.23
CA ALA A 829 3.78 23.84 38.58
C ALA A 829 4.59 24.83 37.73
N ARG A 830 5.64 25.43 38.34
CA ARG A 830 6.70 26.14 37.61
C ARG A 830 7.91 25.28 37.40
N TYR A 831 8.27 24.50 38.42
CA TYR A 831 9.43 23.61 38.34
C TYR A 831 8.97 22.18 38.13
N ILE A 832 9.61 21.48 37.20
CA ILE A 832 9.32 20.09 36.84
C ILE A 832 10.56 19.24 37.07
N ARG A 833 10.41 18.04 37.61
CA ARG A 833 11.45 17.03 37.71
C ARG A 833 11.00 15.73 37.06
N LEU A 834 11.84 15.18 36.18
CA LEU A 834 11.81 13.76 35.88
C LEU A 834 12.75 13.04 36.85
N LEU A 835 12.21 12.13 37.64
CA LEU A 835 12.98 11.31 38.60
C LEU A 835 12.88 9.84 38.16
N VAL A 836 13.99 9.27 37.68
CA VAL A 836 14.09 7.87 37.24
C VAL A 836 14.61 7.01 38.40
N THR A 837 13.76 6.10 38.86
CA THR A 837 14.08 5.22 40.00
C THR A 837 14.51 3.82 39.57
N ASN A 838 13.99 3.34 38.43
CA ASN A 838 14.36 2.07 37.83
C ASN A 838 14.63 2.31 36.35
N PRO A 839 15.89 2.62 35.98
CA PRO A 839 16.22 3.11 34.63
C PRO A 839 16.17 2.04 33.52
N VAL A 840 16.23 0.76 33.87
CA VAL A 840 16.28 -0.38 32.92
C VAL A 840 15.36 -1.53 33.36
N GLN A 841 15.17 -2.49 32.46
CA GLN A 841 14.34 -3.69 32.74
C GLN A 841 15.10 -4.72 33.62
N ASP A 842 16.42 -4.76 33.53
CA ASP A 842 17.28 -5.72 34.27
C ASP A 842 17.53 -5.25 35.72
N ALA A 843 17.65 -6.19 36.62
CA ALA A 843 17.78 -5.89 38.08
C ALA A 843 19.11 -5.19 38.43
N GLU A 844 20.14 -5.28 37.60
CA GLU A 844 21.51 -4.76 37.89
C GLU A 844 21.85 -3.49 37.07
N GLY A 845 20.97 -3.07 36.12
CA GLY A 845 21.23 -1.90 35.27
C GLY A 845 20.99 -0.58 36.01
N LYS A 846 21.84 0.43 35.74
CA LYS A 846 21.79 1.75 36.42
C LYS A 846 21.68 2.92 35.45
N ASP A 847 21.76 2.68 34.15
CA ASP A 847 21.87 3.73 33.14
C ASP A 847 20.49 4.19 32.70
N ALA A 848 20.16 5.45 32.98
CA ALA A 848 18.99 6.09 32.39
C ALA A 848 19.29 6.51 30.93
N ARG A 849 18.42 6.15 29.98
CA ARG A 849 18.56 6.49 28.57
C ARG A 849 17.21 6.95 28.02
N ILE A 850 17.11 8.24 27.72
CA ILE A 850 15.85 8.89 27.32
C ILE A 850 16.10 9.73 26.07
N TYR A 851 15.37 9.41 24.97
CA TYR A 851 15.40 10.17 23.73
C TYR A 851 14.58 11.45 23.82
N GLU A 852 13.35 11.36 24.34
CA GLU A 852 12.47 12.54 24.47
C GLU A 852 11.67 12.54 25.76
N PHE A 853 11.56 13.71 26.36
CA PHE A 853 10.68 13.99 27.49
C PHE A 853 9.89 15.26 27.21
N GLU A 854 8.57 15.15 27.26
CA GLU A 854 7.66 16.26 26.98
C GLU A 854 6.64 16.42 28.11
N VAL A 855 6.29 17.65 28.43
CA VAL A 855 5.26 17.99 29.42
C VAL A 855 4.25 18.92 28.77
N TYR A 856 2.97 18.60 28.92
CA TYR A 856 1.89 19.29 28.20
C TYR A 856 1.02 20.15 29.12
N LYS A 857 0.53 21.25 28.52
CA LYS A 857 -0.40 22.17 29.15
C LYS A 857 -1.81 21.61 29.28
#